data_7c4e418f91677a02f76005a28f13239c
#
_entry.id   7c4e418f91677a02f76005a28f13239c
#
_cell.length_a   1.000
_cell.length_b   1.000
_cell.length_c   1.000
_cell.angle_alpha   90.00
_cell.angle_beta   90.00
_cell.angle_gamma   90.00
#
_symmetry.space_group_name_H-M   'P 1'
#
loop_
_entity.id
_entity.type
_entity.pdbx_description
1 polymer ?
#
loop_
_entity_poly.entity_id
_entity_poly.type
_entity_poly.pdbx_seq_one_letter_code
_entity_poly.pdbx_strand_id
1 'polypeptide(L)'
;MSKKRVHEIAKEFGVESKQVISILQQHNFNVTKAVNTVDDAGYTVVKNQLGGNSNGADTKAAAAPANPSKHEKAATPNKAIKTDKPAKEQSHKKEAKHDDKKHDDKKSNVRHVQINEPTKKQNNGQKQDGRNHQKQDRPNGNQQGQKNDGQQGQKNDNRHNGNADNRNRNGRVDNRNNNGGNQQNGNDRRNKKNKKGNNRPQSLLSTSMQKKKNKVKHRNEQYLQHKAEEERKAQEAIATEIELSGPLTVKELAEKMGREVSEIIKKLMLLGVMASINQEVDVDTATIVAEDFGVTVIEVEPEEDPTDIIEIEDAPETLKPRPPVVTIMGHVDHGKTSLLDVIRQTNVTAGEAGGITQHIGAYQVRYNDNKITFLDTPGHEAFTAMRLRGAKSTDIAVLVVAADDGVMPQTIEAINHAKSADVPIIVAINKMDKPGANPDHVKQQLSEHGLLPEEWGGDVIMVPVSAKQKQGIDDLLENILLVAEVMELKANPNRKAYGVVIEAQLDKGRGAVCTVLVQKGSLRVGDTVLAGTAYGKVRAMTNERGEKVKVARPSMPVEILGFSEVPQAGEIINGMDDNEARAIAEKRIAKQRVQELQATHKVTLDDIFNQIQQGELKDLNIIIKADVQGSVEALRQSLEGIKNPEVRIVIVHAAVGAINESDIMLASASNAIVMGFNVRPDANVRRAAEQEKVDLRTYRVIYDAINDVESAMRGMLAPQFKEVVVGRAEVRQVISTPKAIVAGSYVTEGRITNDSEVRLIRDGIVVFEGKVDSLRRFKDEVKEVKTSFECGISLEGYRDIKEGDVIEAYLMEEVAPQI
;
A
#
# COMPACT_ATOMS: atom_id res chain seq x y z
N MET A 1 -0.19 -18.42 33.72
CA MET A 1 1.02 -19.26 33.76
C MET A 1 1.91 -18.89 32.62
N SER A 2 3.19 -18.58 32.83
CA SER A 2 4.07 -17.95 31.84
C SER A 2 4.48 -18.96 30.75
N LYS A 3 4.11 -18.70 29.51
CA LYS A 3 4.59 -19.45 28.35
C LYS A 3 6.09 -19.23 28.20
N LYS A 4 6.91 -20.28 28.32
CA LYS A 4 8.36 -20.19 28.10
C LYS A 4 8.73 -20.43 26.65
N ARG A 5 9.78 -19.79 26.19
CA ARG A 5 10.29 -19.97 24.80
C ARG A 5 11.25 -21.19 24.76
N VAL A 6 11.35 -21.83 23.60
CA VAL A 6 12.20 -23.02 23.42
C VAL A 6 13.66 -22.76 23.79
N HIS A 7 14.21 -21.60 23.49
CA HIS A 7 15.60 -21.27 23.86
C HIS A 7 15.79 -21.07 25.36
N GLU A 8 14.76 -20.58 26.07
CA GLU A 8 14.77 -20.47 27.55
C GLU A 8 14.75 -21.86 28.19
N ILE A 9 13.95 -22.76 27.66
CA ILE A 9 13.88 -24.18 28.09
C ILE A 9 15.22 -24.85 27.76
N ALA A 10 15.81 -24.63 26.62
CA ALA A 10 17.12 -25.15 26.25
C ALA A 10 18.23 -24.68 27.19
N LYS A 11 18.21 -23.40 27.56
CA LYS A 11 19.14 -22.78 28.53
C LYS A 11 18.94 -23.35 29.93
N GLU A 12 17.70 -23.59 30.35
CA GLU A 12 17.36 -24.17 31.67
C GLU A 12 17.85 -25.61 31.85
N PHE A 13 17.83 -26.39 30.75
CA PHE A 13 18.28 -27.81 30.79
C PHE A 13 19.70 -27.99 30.23
N GLY A 14 20.42 -26.93 29.83
CA GLY A 14 21.79 -26.99 29.32
C GLY A 14 21.97 -27.77 28.01
N VAL A 15 20.94 -27.75 27.15
CA VAL A 15 20.90 -28.46 25.87
C VAL A 15 20.70 -27.53 24.71
N GLU A 16 21.08 -27.93 23.48
CA GLU A 16 20.84 -27.12 22.31
C GLU A 16 19.35 -26.98 22.01
N SER A 17 18.92 -25.78 21.57
CA SER A 17 17.54 -25.50 21.19
C SER A 17 17.02 -26.47 20.11
N LYS A 18 17.90 -27.00 19.26
CA LYS A 18 17.55 -28.00 18.24
C LYS A 18 17.10 -29.32 18.87
N GLN A 19 17.72 -29.73 19.95
CA GLN A 19 17.33 -30.96 20.67
C GLN A 19 15.97 -30.81 21.35
N VAL A 20 15.69 -29.64 21.93
CA VAL A 20 14.37 -29.35 22.52
C VAL A 20 13.29 -29.34 21.43
N ILE A 21 13.58 -28.76 20.26
CA ILE A 21 12.65 -28.78 19.09
C ILE A 21 12.38 -30.22 18.64
N SER A 22 13.42 -31.05 18.52
CA SER A 22 13.28 -32.46 18.13
C SER A 22 12.40 -33.26 19.09
N ILE A 23 12.59 -33.06 20.40
CA ILE A 23 11.78 -33.68 21.43
C ILE A 23 10.32 -33.25 21.35
N LEU A 24 10.06 -31.96 21.16
CA LEU A 24 8.71 -31.43 21.07
C LEU A 24 8.00 -31.91 19.79
N GLN A 25 8.72 -32.01 18.68
CA GLN A 25 8.18 -32.53 17.40
C GLN A 25 7.86 -34.04 17.49
N GLN A 26 8.65 -34.82 18.20
CA GLN A 26 8.36 -36.25 18.43
C GLN A 26 7.06 -36.46 19.23
N HIS A 27 6.67 -35.48 20.02
CA HIS A 27 5.42 -35.49 20.81
C HIS A 27 4.28 -34.67 20.17
N ASN A 28 4.32 -34.44 18.86
CA ASN A 28 3.29 -33.72 18.06
C ASN A 28 3.08 -32.24 18.43
N PHE A 29 4.04 -31.57 19.05
CA PHE A 29 3.99 -30.12 19.21
C PHE A 29 4.54 -29.44 17.95
N ASN A 30 3.77 -28.50 17.39
CA ASN A 30 4.15 -27.80 16.14
C ASN A 30 5.16 -26.68 16.43
N VAL A 31 6.40 -27.05 16.75
CA VAL A 31 7.49 -26.11 17.07
C VAL A 31 8.61 -26.26 16.06
N THR A 32 8.91 -25.19 15.33
CA THR A 32 9.92 -25.19 14.24
C THR A 32 11.10 -24.24 14.47
N LYS A 33 10.97 -23.27 15.39
CA LYS A 33 12.00 -22.26 15.66
C LYS A 33 12.27 -22.13 17.15
N ALA A 34 13.51 -21.75 17.51
CA ALA A 34 13.94 -21.54 18.89
C ALA A 34 13.16 -20.42 19.64
N VAL A 35 12.52 -19.53 18.90
CA VAL A 35 11.74 -18.39 19.42
C VAL A 35 10.29 -18.77 19.74
N ASN A 36 9.82 -19.94 19.30
CA ASN A 36 8.44 -20.37 19.55
C ASN A 36 8.20 -20.58 21.06
N THR A 37 7.03 -20.15 21.52
CA THR A 37 6.58 -20.38 22.90
C THR A 37 6.01 -21.80 23.07
N VAL A 38 6.30 -22.43 24.18
CA VAL A 38 5.87 -23.78 24.52
C VAL A 38 4.93 -23.69 25.71
N ASP A 39 3.82 -24.41 25.65
CA ASP A 39 2.85 -24.50 26.73
C ASP A 39 3.39 -25.40 27.89
N ASP A 40 2.77 -25.30 29.06
CA ASP A 40 3.13 -26.10 30.25
C ASP A 40 3.14 -27.62 29.96
N ALA A 41 2.33 -28.10 29.01
CA ALA A 41 2.31 -29.47 28.58
C ALA A 41 3.62 -29.85 27.82
N GLY A 42 4.05 -29.01 26.87
CA GLY A 42 5.31 -29.22 26.17
C GLY A 42 6.54 -29.06 27.05
N TYR A 43 6.52 -28.12 27.98
CA TYR A 43 7.57 -27.98 28.99
C TYR A 43 7.70 -29.22 29.88
N THR A 44 6.57 -29.82 30.30
CA THR A 44 6.57 -31.05 31.12
C THR A 44 7.14 -32.25 30.34
N VAL A 45 6.87 -32.35 29.06
CA VAL A 45 7.44 -33.39 28.16
C VAL A 45 8.96 -33.26 28.08
N VAL A 46 9.48 -32.06 27.83
CA VAL A 46 10.92 -31.81 27.76
C VAL A 46 11.59 -32.08 29.12
N LYS A 47 10.96 -31.66 30.24
CA LYS A 47 11.43 -31.91 31.59
C LYS A 47 11.50 -33.39 31.92
N ASN A 48 10.52 -34.20 31.52
CA ASN A 48 10.50 -35.64 31.78
C ASN A 48 11.54 -36.39 30.94
N GLN A 49 11.88 -35.92 29.76
CA GLN A 49 12.80 -36.59 28.85
C GLN A 49 14.27 -36.19 29.10
N LEU A 50 14.53 -34.94 29.54
CA LEU A 50 15.87 -34.45 29.88
C LEU A 50 16.18 -34.48 31.37
N GLY A 51 15.17 -34.43 32.24
CA GLY A 51 15.31 -34.50 33.69
C GLY A 51 15.43 -35.91 34.29
N GLY A 52 15.33 -36.98 33.48
CA GLY A 52 15.39 -38.38 33.92
C GLY A 52 16.79 -38.98 34.00
N ASN A 53 17.87 -38.23 33.81
CA ASN A 53 19.24 -38.75 33.85
C ASN A 53 20.16 -37.86 34.69
N SER A 54 20.01 -37.94 35.99
CA SER A 54 21.05 -37.52 36.93
C SER A 54 21.36 -38.65 37.91
N ASN A 55 22.25 -39.56 37.46
CA ASN A 55 23.19 -40.30 38.39
C ASN A 55 24.18 -41.11 37.54
N GLY A 56 25.49 -40.83 37.73
CA GLY A 56 26.60 -41.81 37.57
C GLY A 56 27.56 -41.60 36.39
N ALA A 57 28.59 -40.82 36.64
CA ALA A 57 30.05 -41.09 36.45
C ALA A 57 30.59 -41.53 35.08
N ASP A 58 31.56 -40.70 34.63
CA ASP A 58 32.86 -41.03 34.01
C ASP A 58 32.99 -42.15 32.95
N THR A 59 33.42 -41.80 31.77
CA THR A 59 34.79 -41.94 31.21
C THR A 59 34.87 -41.82 29.67
N LYS A 60 35.80 -40.98 29.25
CA LYS A 60 36.73 -41.04 28.10
C LYS A 60 36.36 -41.67 26.77
N ALA A 61 36.43 -40.82 25.76
CA ALA A 61 37.38 -40.86 24.61
C ALA A 61 37.05 -41.71 23.38
N ALA A 62 37.07 -41.03 22.25
CA ALA A 62 37.76 -41.32 21.00
C ALA A 62 36.95 -41.82 19.80
N ALA A 63 37.12 -41.02 18.76
CA ALA A 63 37.28 -41.35 17.32
C ALA A 63 36.07 -41.63 16.43
N ALA A 64 35.86 -40.72 15.51
CA ALA A 64 35.32 -40.94 14.19
C ALA A 64 36.28 -41.87 13.36
N PRO A 65 35.98 -42.33 12.16
CA PRO A 65 35.02 -41.84 11.15
C PRO A 65 34.40 -42.94 10.24
N ALA A 66 33.66 -42.43 9.22
CA ALA A 66 33.46 -43.00 7.89
C ALA A 66 32.12 -43.61 7.53
N ASN A 67 31.45 -42.89 6.63
CA ASN A 67 30.56 -43.37 5.55
C ASN A 67 31.27 -44.43 4.69
N PRO A 68 30.67 -45.36 3.90
CA PRO A 68 29.68 -45.04 2.91
C PRO A 68 28.66 -46.16 2.48
N SER A 69 27.64 -45.71 1.76
CA SER A 69 27.04 -46.30 0.54
C SER A 69 26.18 -47.57 0.56
N LYS A 70 25.00 -47.40 0.01
CA LYS A 70 24.29 -48.12 -1.09
C LYS A 70 23.66 -49.51 -0.92
N HIS A 71 22.48 -49.56 -1.52
CA HIS A 71 21.74 -50.70 -2.11
C HIS A 71 20.91 -51.57 -1.20
N GLU A 72 19.71 -51.84 -1.44
CA GLU A 72 18.79 -52.23 -2.49
C GLU A 72 17.72 -53.15 -1.90
N LYS A 73 16.48 -52.94 -2.30
CA LYS A 73 15.40 -53.89 -2.63
C LYS A 73 14.79 -54.86 -1.63
N ALA A 74 13.53 -54.73 -1.58
CA ALA A 74 12.47 -55.72 -1.89
C ALA A 74 11.80 -56.51 -0.76
N ALA A 75 10.51 -56.55 -0.91
CA ALA A 75 9.55 -57.62 -0.75
C ALA A 75 8.65 -57.64 0.49
N THR A 76 7.39 -57.34 0.22
CA THR A 76 6.18 -57.84 0.89
C THR A 76 6.19 -59.36 1.14
N PRO A 77 5.36 -59.98 2.02
CA PRO A 77 3.94 -60.07 1.77
C PRO A 77 2.94 -60.16 2.96
N ASN A 78 1.70 -59.74 2.66
CA ASN A 78 0.38 -60.34 2.97
C ASN A 78 0.04 -61.07 4.27
N LYS A 79 -1.10 -60.68 4.82
CA LYS A 79 -2.35 -61.42 5.09
C LYS A 79 -3.32 -60.54 5.91
N ALA A 80 -4.46 -60.09 5.42
CA ALA A 80 -5.75 -60.69 5.06
C ALA A 80 -6.53 -61.25 6.26
N ILE A 81 -7.73 -60.75 6.42
CA ILE A 81 -9.03 -61.38 6.75
C ILE A 81 -10.02 -60.28 7.05
N LYS A 82 -10.96 -59.94 6.19
CA LYS A 82 -12.39 -60.34 5.98
C LYS A 82 -13.25 -60.10 7.23
N THR A 83 -14.40 -59.53 7.19
CA THR A 83 -15.65 -59.51 6.37
C THR A 83 -16.59 -58.53 7.05
N ASP A 84 -17.62 -57.90 6.56
CA ASP A 84 -18.70 -58.23 5.72
C ASP A 84 -19.51 -57.01 5.24
N LYS A 85 -20.01 -57.06 4.03
CA LYS A 85 -21.23 -56.42 3.54
C LYS A 85 -22.36 -57.46 3.52
N PRO A 86 -23.64 -57.07 3.49
CA PRO A 86 -24.40 -56.84 2.26
C PRO A 86 -25.53 -55.78 2.43
N ALA A 87 -26.36 -55.46 1.46
CA ALA A 87 -26.68 -55.63 0.08
C ALA A 87 -27.74 -54.57 -0.30
N LYS A 88 -27.63 -54.01 -1.42
CA LYS A 88 -28.50 -53.96 -2.60
C LYS A 88 -30.02 -54.08 -2.40
N GLU A 89 -30.74 -53.12 -2.98
CA GLU A 89 -31.79 -53.40 -3.96
C GLU A 89 -32.05 -52.23 -4.90
N GLN A 90 -32.19 -52.55 -6.09
CA GLN A 90 -32.38 -52.06 -7.39
C GLN A 90 -33.89 -51.94 -7.75
N SER A 91 -34.10 -51.12 -8.78
CA SER A 91 -35.07 -51.14 -9.86
C SER A 91 -36.39 -50.38 -9.62
N HIS A 92 -36.99 -49.64 -10.58
CA HIS A 92 -37.17 -49.91 -12.01
C HIS A 92 -37.49 -48.63 -12.79
N LYS A 93 -37.02 -48.60 -14.01
CA LYS A 93 -37.53 -47.84 -15.17
C LYS A 93 -38.99 -48.13 -15.45
N LYS A 94 -39.74 -47.11 -15.95
CA LYS A 94 -40.63 -47.32 -17.14
C LYS A 94 -40.98 -46.01 -17.83
N GLU A 95 -40.67 -46.00 -19.12
CA GLU A 95 -41.22 -45.15 -20.19
C GLU A 95 -42.68 -45.45 -20.50
N ALA A 96 -43.43 -44.50 -21.06
CA ALA A 96 -44.38 -44.53 -22.20
C ALA A 96 -45.12 -43.20 -22.27
N LYS A 97 -45.00 -42.37 -23.24
CA LYS A 97 -45.52 -42.26 -24.62
C LYS A 97 -47.05 -42.00 -24.70
N HIS A 98 -47.31 -40.88 -25.44
CA HIS A 98 -48.47 -40.54 -26.29
C HIS A 98 -49.81 -40.29 -25.56
N ASP A 99 -50.59 -39.23 -25.92
CA ASP A 99 -51.20 -38.88 -27.20
C ASP A 99 -51.88 -37.48 -27.16
N ASP A 100 -51.91 -36.92 -28.35
CA ASP A 100 -52.65 -35.82 -28.94
C ASP A 100 -54.07 -35.47 -28.41
N LYS A 101 -54.43 -34.20 -28.50
CA LYS A 101 -55.51 -33.56 -29.31
C LYS A 101 -55.85 -32.13 -28.86
N LYS A 102 -55.55 -31.17 -29.68
CA LYS A 102 -56.36 -30.26 -30.54
C LYS A 102 -57.50 -29.41 -29.93
N HIS A 103 -57.46 -28.16 -30.41
CA HIS A 103 -58.49 -27.13 -30.62
C HIS A 103 -58.69 -26.13 -29.45
N ASP A 104 -58.86 -24.82 -29.62
CA ASP A 104 -58.98 -23.90 -30.74
C ASP A 104 -58.80 -22.42 -30.25
N ASP A 105 -58.26 -21.62 -31.13
CA ASP A 105 -58.50 -20.20 -31.41
C ASP A 105 -59.00 -19.22 -30.34
N LYS A 106 -58.21 -18.08 -30.20
CA LYS A 106 -58.66 -16.74 -30.64
C LYS A 106 -57.56 -15.69 -30.45
N LYS A 107 -57.19 -15.15 -31.54
CA LYS A 107 -56.63 -13.84 -31.94
C LYS A 107 -56.81 -12.70 -30.92
N SER A 108 -55.76 -11.88 -30.66
CA SER A 108 -55.63 -10.57 -31.35
C SER A 108 -54.45 -9.73 -30.81
N ASN A 109 -53.73 -9.23 -31.78
CA ASN A 109 -53.08 -7.90 -31.92
C ASN A 109 -51.80 -7.54 -31.18
N VAL A 110 -50.75 -7.72 -31.97
CA VAL A 110 -49.50 -7.01 -32.02
C VAL A 110 -49.70 -5.54 -32.35
N ARG A 111 -49.06 -4.60 -31.65
CA ARG A 111 -48.67 -3.28 -32.20
C ARG A 111 -47.24 -3.00 -31.85
N HIS A 112 -46.41 -3.06 -32.90
CA HIS A 112 -45.13 -2.38 -33.02
C HIS A 112 -45.31 -0.85 -32.88
N VAL A 113 -44.40 -0.18 -32.21
CA VAL A 113 -44.13 1.26 -32.45
C VAL A 113 -42.64 1.40 -32.64
N GLN A 114 -42.34 1.87 -33.85
CA GLN A 114 -41.00 2.30 -34.31
C GLN A 114 -40.70 3.69 -33.79
N ILE A 115 -39.39 3.87 -33.59
CA ILE A 115 -38.62 5.09 -33.31
C ILE A 115 -38.63 5.97 -34.56
N ASN A 116 -38.84 7.31 -34.41
CA ASN A 116 -38.35 8.31 -35.36
C ASN A 116 -37.99 9.61 -34.61
N GLU A 117 -36.80 10.11 -34.91
CA GLU A 117 -36.24 11.41 -34.55
C GLU A 117 -36.91 12.58 -35.29
N PRO A 118 -36.82 13.81 -34.76
CA PRO A 118 -37.39 14.99 -35.38
C PRO A 118 -36.39 15.89 -36.09
N THR A 119 -36.74 16.31 -37.29
CA THR A 119 -36.15 17.43 -38.01
C THR A 119 -36.88 18.75 -37.76
N LYS A 120 -36.10 19.84 -37.84
CA LYS A 120 -36.45 21.27 -37.72
C LYS A 120 -37.48 21.74 -38.74
N LYS A 121 -38.38 22.71 -38.38
CA LYS A 121 -38.56 24.03 -39.06
C LYS A 121 -39.71 24.87 -38.46
N GLN A 122 -39.38 26.03 -38.02
CA GLN A 122 -39.90 27.41 -38.29
C GLN A 122 -41.42 27.66 -38.52
N ASN A 123 -41.91 28.57 -37.72
CA ASN A 123 -42.58 29.85 -38.03
C ASN A 123 -44.10 30.01 -37.82
N ASN A 124 -44.37 31.11 -37.13
CA ASN A 124 -45.45 32.10 -37.25
C ASN A 124 -46.86 31.83 -36.67
N GLY A 125 -47.20 32.71 -35.74
CA GLY A 125 -48.35 33.59 -36.01
C GLY A 125 -49.49 33.60 -34.97
N GLN A 126 -49.53 34.69 -34.22
CA GLN A 126 -50.68 35.50 -33.85
C GLN A 126 -51.81 35.05 -32.91
N LYS A 127 -51.92 35.81 -31.82
CA LYS A 127 -53.12 36.54 -31.31
C LYS A 127 -54.23 35.66 -30.67
N GLN A 128 -54.70 35.94 -29.53
CA GLN A 128 -55.42 37.10 -28.90
C GLN A 128 -56.02 36.68 -27.56
N ASP A 129 -56.00 37.63 -26.64
CA ASP A 129 -56.99 38.09 -25.67
C ASP A 129 -57.48 37.15 -24.54
N GLY A 130 -57.52 37.55 -23.35
CA GLY A 130 -57.88 38.76 -22.67
C GLY A 130 -58.03 38.61 -21.16
N ARG A 131 -57.76 39.66 -20.45
CA ARG A 131 -58.51 40.29 -19.32
C ARG A 131 -58.68 39.44 -18.05
N ASN A 132 -58.47 39.87 -16.86
CA ASN A 132 -58.55 41.25 -16.25
C ASN A 132 -58.27 41.19 -14.76
N HIS A 133 -57.78 42.31 -14.21
CA HIS A 133 -58.07 42.99 -12.94
C HIS A 133 -57.33 42.48 -11.67
N GLN A 134 -56.81 43.31 -10.78
CA GLN A 134 -56.75 44.74 -10.45
C GLN A 134 -55.86 44.86 -9.22
N LYS A 135 -55.01 45.89 -9.21
CA LYS A 135 -54.86 47.07 -8.31
C LYS A 135 -54.37 46.82 -6.91
N GLN A 136 -53.55 47.55 -6.30
CA GLN A 136 -53.12 48.94 -6.14
C GLN A 136 -52.10 48.92 -5.01
N ASP A 137 -51.17 49.72 -4.70
CA ASP A 137 -50.89 51.15 -4.89
C ASP A 137 -49.43 51.48 -4.55
N ARG A 138 -48.95 52.51 -5.18
CA ARG A 138 -47.74 53.33 -4.91
C ARG A 138 -48.02 54.35 -3.82
N PRO A 139 -47.09 55.28 -3.37
CA PRO A 139 -46.07 55.98 -4.20
C PRO A 139 -44.78 56.50 -3.49
N ASN A 140 -43.94 57.05 -4.35
CA ASN A 140 -43.12 58.27 -4.33
C ASN A 140 -41.87 58.39 -3.43
N GLY A 141 -40.82 59.01 -3.80
CA GLY A 141 -40.43 59.88 -4.90
C GLY A 141 -38.95 60.26 -4.88
N ASN A 142 -38.53 60.63 -6.03
CA ASN A 142 -37.75 61.82 -6.46
C ASN A 142 -36.28 61.98 -5.99
N GLN A 143 -35.26 62.39 -6.75
CA GLN A 143 -35.15 63.07 -8.03
C GLN A 143 -33.66 63.11 -8.42
N GLN A 144 -33.39 63.05 -9.72
CA GLN A 144 -32.51 63.93 -10.54
C GLN A 144 -30.99 63.85 -10.25
N GLY A 145 -30.10 63.82 -11.23
CA GLY A 145 -30.16 64.07 -12.67
C GLY A 145 -28.77 64.03 -13.25
N GLN A 146 -28.76 63.81 -14.55
CA GLN A 146 -27.93 64.30 -15.65
C GLN A 146 -26.42 64.03 -15.68
N LYS A 147 -26.01 63.21 -16.74
CA LYS A 147 -25.34 63.61 -18.01
C LYS A 147 -23.95 64.29 -17.85
N ASN A 148 -22.90 63.84 -18.49
CA ASN A 148 -22.55 63.78 -19.87
C ASN A 148 -21.10 63.33 -20.09
N ASP A 149 -20.89 62.55 -21.13
CA ASP A 149 -19.90 62.59 -22.21
C ASP A 149 -18.46 63.11 -22.02
N GLY A 150 -17.52 62.35 -22.59
CA GLY A 150 -16.48 62.95 -23.40
C GLY A 150 -15.05 62.52 -23.17
N GLN A 151 -14.61 61.55 -23.99
CA GLN A 151 -13.36 61.53 -24.80
C GLN A 151 -11.99 62.00 -24.20
N GLN A 152 -11.05 61.07 -24.44
CA GLN A 152 -9.68 61.23 -25.02
C GLN A 152 -8.64 62.12 -24.33
N GLY A 153 -7.42 61.55 -24.28
CA GLY A 153 -6.22 62.30 -24.60
C GLY A 153 -5.03 62.17 -23.66
N GLN A 154 -4.17 61.31 -24.06
CA GLN A 154 -2.70 61.48 -24.22
C GLN A 154 -1.89 62.34 -23.24
N LYS A 155 -0.80 61.68 -22.77
CA LYS A 155 0.60 62.16 -22.76
C LYS A 155 1.12 63.07 -21.64
N ASN A 156 2.22 62.59 -21.20
CA ASN A 156 3.51 63.22 -20.91
C ASN A 156 3.81 63.87 -19.57
N ASP A 157 4.87 63.29 -19.05
CA ASP A 157 6.13 63.93 -18.63
C ASP A 157 6.21 64.77 -17.32
N ASN A 158 7.19 64.31 -16.61
CA ASN A 158 8.28 65.11 -16.00
C ASN A 158 8.18 65.68 -14.57
N ARG A 159 9.11 65.17 -13.82
CA ARG A 159 10.09 65.92 -13.01
C ARG A 159 9.68 66.56 -11.71
N HIS A 160 10.52 66.23 -10.80
CA HIS A 160 11.33 67.03 -9.84
C HIS A 160 10.93 67.06 -8.37
N ASN A 161 11.97 66.61 -7.64
CA ASN A 161 12.68 67.22 -6.52
C ASN A 161 12.00 67.30 -5.15
N GLY A 162 12.70 66.77 -4.19
CA GLY A 162 13.38 67.61 -3.19
C GLY A 162 13.39 66.98 -1.81
N ASN A 163 14.57 66.59 -1.39
CA ASN A 163 15.27 66.85 -0.12
C ASN A 163 14.48 66.68 1.19
N ALA A 164 15.02 66.12 2.17
CA ALA A 164 16.25 66.19 2.91
C ALA A 164 16.07 65.57 4.31
N ASP A 165 17.10 64.97 4.76
CA ASP A 165 17.73 65.00 6.10
C ASP A 165 17.11 64.18 7.25
N ASN A 166 17.80 63.47 8.05
CA ASN A 166 19.18 63.51 8.51
C ASN A 166 19.39 62.39 9.57
N ARG A 167 20.60 61.83 9.59
CA ARG A 167 21.40 61.37 10.76
C ARG A 167 20.85 60.20 11.66
N ASN A 168 21.57 59.24 12.05
CA ASN A 168 23.02 59.04 12.28
C ASN A 168 23.26 57.64 12.86
N ARG A 169 24.35 57.02 12.46
CA ARG A 169 25.50 56.43 13.14
C ARG A 169 25.48 54.98 13.61
N ASN A 170 26.44 54.30 13.00
CA ASN A 170 27.49 53.42 13.54
C ASN A 170 27.13 51.95 13.72
N GLY A 171 27.94 51.02 13.35
CA GLY A 171 29.31 50.93 12.82
C GLY A 171 29.64 49.48 12.50
N ARG A 172 30.42 49.33 11.48
CA ARG A 172 31.54 48.38 11.23
C ARG A 172 31.58 47.08 12.05
N VAL A 173 31.81 45.93 11.42
CA VAL A 173 33.10 45.47 10.87
C VAL A 173 32.92 44.37 9.85
N ASP A 174 33.63 44.53 8.73
CA ASP A 174 33.91 43.53 7.65
C ASP A 174 34.69 42.32 8.16
N ASN A 175 34.46 41.16 7.59
CA ASN A 175 35.55 40.35 7.13
C ASN A 175 35.10 39.42 5.97
N ARG A 176 35.59 39.78 4.81
CA ARG A 176 35.64 38.89 3.62
C ARG A 176 36.85 38.05 3.71
N ASN A 177 36.74 36.75 3.44
CA ASN A 177 37.84 36.01 2.86
C ASN A 177 37.30 35.19 1.70
N ASN A 178 37.82 35.54 0.54
CA ASN A 178 37.56 34.93 -0.76
C ASN A 178 38.81 34.10 -1.10
N ASN A 179 38.65 32.83 -1.43
CA ASN A 179 39.69 32.03 -2.02
C ASN A 179 39.12 31.35 -3.28
N GLY A 180 39.64 31.76 -4.40
CA GLY A 180 39.32 31.24 -5.71
C GLY A 180 40.57 31.13 -6.59
N GLY A 181 40.96 29.91 -6.87
CA GLY A 181 41.27 29.17 -8.07
C GLY A 181 42.10 29.83 -9.16
N ASN A 182 43.22 29.26 -9.33
CA ASN A 182 43.89 28.57 -10.42
C ASN A 182 43.57 28.98 -11.88
N GLN A 183 44.60 29.37 -12.66
CA GLN A 183 45.04 28.80 -13.93
C GLN A 183 46.08 29.69 -14.68
N GLN A 184 47.24 29.06 -14.85
CA GLN A 184 47.99 28.88 -16.12
C GLN A 184 48.41 30.04 -17.05
N ASN A 185 49.66 29.94 -17.35
CA ASN A 185 50.36 30.11 -18.65
C ASN A 185 50.87 31.49 -19.07
N GLY A 186 52.14 31.43 -19.42
CA GLY A 186 52.66 32.13 -20.58
C GLY A 186 53.88 32.99 -20.42
N ASN A 187 54.99 32.41 -20.71
CA ASN A 187 56.11 32.93 -21.48
C ASN A 187 56.21 34.43 -21.78
N ASP A 188 57.28 35.07 -21.50
CA ASP A 188 58.45 35.41 -22.43
C ASP A 188 59.36 36.50 -21.94
N ARG A 189 60.68 36.17 -22.01
CA ARG A 189 61.83 36.91 -22.51
C ARG A 189 62.08 38.40 -22.18
N ARG A 190 63.25 38.58 -21.76
CA ARG A 190 64.40 39.42 -22.21
C ARG A 190 65.17 40.23 -21.16
N ASN A 191 66.31 39.67 -20.93
CA ASN A 191 67.63 40.39 -21.19
C ASN A 191 67.93 41.77 -20.56
N LYS A 192 68.94 41.83 -19.74
CA LYS A 192 70.19 42.58 -19.92
C LYS A 192 71.14 42.46 -18.73
N LYS A 193 72.29 41.82 -18.99
CA LYS A 193 73.66 42.26 -18.75
C LYS A 193 73.94 43.36 -17.72
N ASN A 194 74.82 43.08 -16.77
CA ASN A 194 76.30 43.44 -16.70
C ASN A 194 76.86 43.06 -15.36
N LYS A 195 77.88 42.27 -15.42
CA LYS A 195 79.41 42.46 -15.23
C LYS A 195 79.88 42.75 -13.78
N LYS A 196 80.84 41.87 -13.48
CA LYS A 196 82.07 42.01 -12.68
C LYS A 196 82.03 41.92 -11.17
N GLY A 197 82.82 41.02 -10.67
CA GLY A 197 83.67 41.11 -9.49
C GLY A 197 83.98 39.76 -8.85
N ASN A 198 85.12 39.23 -9.18
CA ASN A 198 85.84 38.15 -8.48
C ASN A 198 86.04 38.53 -7.01
N ASN A 199 85.68 37.60 -6.09
CA ASN A 199 86.60 37.18 -5.01
C ASN A 199 85.94 36.01 -4.23
N ARG A 200 86.64 34.89 -4.25
CA ARG A 200 86.37 33.81 -3.32
C ARG A 200 87.01 34.13 -1.96
N PRO A 201 86.40 33.67 -0.89
CA PRO A 201 87.12 32.83 0.07
C PRO A 201 86.35 31.53 0.38
N GLN A 202 87.05 30.46 0.44
CA GLN A 202 86.75 29.15 0.87
C GLN A 202 86.45 29.13 2.37
N SER A 203 85.21 29.28 2.81
CA SER A 203 84.81 28.93 4.18
C SER A 203 83.27 28.76 4.40
N LEU A 204 82.45 28.65 3.34
CA LEU A 204 80.99 28.66 3.49
C LEU A 204 80.29 27.28 3.24
N LEU A 205 81.08 26.20 2.97
CA LEU A 205 80.50 24.86 2.75
C LEU A 205 80.24 24.07 4.02
N SER A 206 80.85 24.37 5.16
CA SER A 206 80.56 23.67 6.44
C SER A 206 79.29 24.19 7.16
N THR A 207 79.00 25.47 7.03
CA THR A 207 77.90 26.12 7.71
C THR A 207 76.51 25.83 7.06
N SER A 208 76.51 25.54 5.75
CA SER A 208 75.25 25.19 5.02
C SER A 208 74.76 23.74 5.28
N MET A 209 75.71 22.80 5.44
CA MET A 209 75.42 21.43 5.82
C MET A 209 74.93 21.28 7.27
N GLN A 210 75.51 22.05 8.21
CA GLN A 210 75.05 22.09 9.59
C GLN A 210 73.62 22.74 9.73
N LYS A 211 73.40 23.82 8.97
CA LYS A 211 72.02 24.40 8.92
C LYS A 211 70.94 23.46 8.32
N LYS A 212 71.32 22.66 7.29
CA LYS A 212 70.39 21.63 6.75
C LYS A 212 70.15 20.46 7.71
N LYS A 213 71.21 19.96 8.39
CA LYS A 213 71.09 18.92 9.41
C LYS A 213 70.27 19.38 10.60
N ASN A 214 70.45 20.61 11.07
CA ASN A 214 69.61 21.16 12.17
C ASN A 214 68.16 21.43 11.74
N LYS A 215 67.92 21.84 10.49
CA LYS A 215 66.55 22.01 9.97
C LYS A 215 65.79 20.67 9.79
N VAL A 216 66.49 19.59 9.40
CA VAL A 216 65.94 18.24 9.33
C VAL A 216 65.71 17.67 10.73
N LYS A 217 66.63 17.93 11.70
CA LYS A 217 66.44 17.48 13.09
C LYS A 217 65.27 18.18 13.74
N HIS A 218 65.09 19.48 13.55
CA HIS A 218 64.01 20.26 14.09
C HIS A 218 62.62 19.86 13.44
N ARG A 219 62.60 19.49 12.17
CA ARG A 219 61.41 19.01 11.50
C ARG A 219 61.00 17.61 11.97
N ASN A 220 61.98 16.73 12.25
CA ASN A 220 61.71 15.42 12.84
C ASN A 220 61.25 15.53 14.32
N GLU A 221 61.84 16.45 15.08
CA GLU A 221 61.40 16.72 16.46
C GLU A 221 59.97 17.29 16.49
N GLN A 222 59.63 18.21 15.58
CA GLN A 222 58.25 18.70 15.42
C GLN A 222 57.26 17.59 14.96
N TYR A 223 57.67 16.70 14.08
CA TYR A 223 56.83 15.58 13.63
C TYR A 223 56.58 14.58 14.76
N LEU A 224 57.64 14.29 15.58
CA LEU A 224 57.52 13.42 16.73
C LEU A 224 56.68 14.05 17.86
N GLN A 225 56.80 15.39 18.05
CA GLN A 225 55.94 16.10 19.00
C GLN A 225 54.47 16.13 18.53
N HIS A 226 54.23 16.36 17.26
CA HIS A 226 52.88 16.32 16.70
C HIS A 226 52.22 14.94 16.81
N LYS A 227 53.03 13.90 16.51
CA LYS A 227 52.57 12.51 16.63
C LYS A 227 52.30 12.10 18.10
N ALA A 228 53.15 12.53 19.02
CA ALA A 228 52.93 12.30 20.46
C ALA A 228 51.76 13.10 21.01
N GLU A 229 51.46 14.27 20.43
CA GLU A 229 50.29 15.08 20.79
C GLU A 229 48.98 14.52 20.19
N GLU A 230 49.04 13.93 18.97
CA GLU A 230 47.94 13.17 18.39
C GLU A 230 47.65 11.87 19.15
N GLU A 231 48.73 11.14 19.56
CA GLU A 231 48.59 9.93 20.37
C GLU A 231 48.05 10.25 21.78
N ARG A 232 48.39 11.38 22.36
CA ARG A 232 47.84 11.86 23.64
C ARG A 232 46.39 12.26 23.52
N LYS A 233 46.00 12.98 22.45
CA LYS A 233 44.63 13.33 22.16
C LYS A 233 43.77 12.12 21.87
N ALA A 234 44.29 11.10 21.21
CA ALA A 234 43.64 9.82 20.98
C ALA A 234 43.44 9.01 22.28
N GLN A 235 44.42 9.10 23.22
CA GLN A 235 44.29 8.45 24.54
C GLN A 235 43.33 9.20 25.50
N GLU A 236 43.23 10.53 25.37
CA GLU A 236 42.29 11.36 26.15
C GLU A 236 40.84 11.24 25.64
N ALA A 237 40.64 10.69 24.45
CA ALA A 237 39.31 10.50 23.84
C ALA A 237 38.69 9.12 24.12
N ILE A 238 39.37 8.22 24.82
CA ILE A 238 38.82 6.91 25.21
C ILE A 238 37.85 7.14 26.35
N ALA A 239 36.57 6.95 26.09
CA ALA A 239 35.51 7.01 27.11
C ALA A 239 35.71 5.88 28.13
N THR A 240 35.70 6.21 29.41
CA THR A 240 35.73 5.24 30.53
C THR A 240 34.32 4.75 30.88
N GLU A 241 33.30 5.53 30.55
CA GLU A 241 31.89 5.24 30.75
C GLU A 241 31.09 5.64 29.51
N ILE A 242 30.17 4.81 29.05
CA ILE A 242 29.26 5.10 27.95
C ILE A 242 27.83 4.84 28.37
N GLU A 243 26.92 5.71 27.93
CA GLU A 243 25.48 5.57 28.12
C GLU A 243 24.86 4.90 26.88
N LEU A 244 24.17 3.79 27.08
CA LEU A 244 23.43 3.09 26.03
C LEU A 244 21.93 3.15 26.36
N SER A 245 21.14 3.66 25.42
CA SER A 245 19.69 3.78 25.58
C SER A 245 18.88 2.85 24.64
N GLY A 246 19.57 1.96 23.89
CA GLY A 246 18.92 1.04 22.97
C GLY A 246 19.88 0.43 21.95
N PRO A 247 19.39 -0.37 21.00
CA PRO A 247 20.21 -0.90 19.89
C PRO A 247 20.89 0.23 19.13
N LEU A 248 22.16 0.06 18.81
CA LEU A 248 22.97 1.08 18.13
C LEU A 248 23.83 0.46 17.03
N THR A 249 24.22 1.25 16.03
CA THR A 249 25.07 0.77 14.96
C THR A 249 26.53 0.56 15.46
N VAL A 250 27.25 -0.37 14.81
CA VAL A 250 28.67 -0.61 15.12
C VAL A 250 29.50 0.69 15.04
N LYS A 251 29.13 1.59 14.14
CA LYS A 251 29.77 2.89 13.98
C LYS A 251 29.51 3.80 15.18
N GLU A 252 28.25 3.90 15.64
CA GLU A 252 27.88 4.72 16.81
C GLU A 252 28.51 4.19 18.09
N LEU A 253 28.60 2.85 18.24
CA LEU A 253 29.31 2.22 19.34
C LEU A 253 30.78 2.62 19.32
N ALA A 254 31.42 2.61 18.15
CA ALA A 254 32.81 3.02 17.98
C ALA A 254 33.03 4.51 18.32
N GLU A 255 32.12 5.38 17.90
CA GLU A 255 32.18 6.81 18.21
C GLU A 255 31.98 7.09 19.69
N LYS A 256 31.02 6.41 20.35
CA LYS A 256 30.80 6.53 21.80
C LYS A 256 31.97 6.02 22.64
N MET A 257 32.61 4.94 22.22
CA MET A 257 33.76 4.34 22.89
C MET A 257 35.07 5.06 22.57
N GLY A 258 35.10 5.94 21.57
CA GLY A 258 36.33 6.59 21.08
C GLY A 258 37.34 5.61 20.51
N ARG A 259 36.87 4.52 19.88
CA ARG A 259 37.67 3.44 19.30
C ARG A 259 37.48 3.35 17.77
N GLU A 260 38.42 2.68 17.11
CA GLU A 260 38.27 2.42 15.67
C GLU A 260 37.17 1.34 15.43
N VAL A 261 36.33 1.60 14.44
CA VAL A 261 35.27 0.67 14.01
C VAL A 261 35.81 -0.73 13.70
N SER A 262 37.06 -0.76 13.11
CA SER A 262 37.73 -2.03 12.78
C SER A 262 38.07 -2.90 13.99
N GLU A 263 38.32 -2.30 15.16
CA GLU A 263 38.58 -3.04 16.40
C GLU A 263 37.32 -3.66 16.95
N ILE A 264 36.20 -2.91 16.91
CA ILE A 264 34.90 -3.39 17.37
C ILE A 264 34.40 -4.53 16.48
N ILE A 265 34.51 -4.39 15.16
CA ILE A 265 34.14 -5.47 14.23
C ILE A 265 34.95 -6.74 14.48
N LYS A 266 36.27 -6.63 14.71
CA LYS A 266 37.11 -7.79 15.07
C LYS A 266 36.63 -8.46 16.35
N LYS A 267 36.23 -7.68 17.34
CA LYS A 267 35.75 -8.19 18.61
C LYS A 267 34.39 -8.88 18.47
N LEU A 268 33.45 -8.26 17.76
CA LEU A 268 32.16 -8.87 17.41
C LEU A 268 32.35 -10.20 16.66
N MET A 269 33.30 -10.25 15.74
CA MET A 269 33.63 -11.48 15.02
C MET A 269 34.19 -12.59 15.90
N LEU A 270 34.96 -12.22 16.94
CA LEU A 270 35.44 -13.18 17.94
C LEU A 270 34.32 -13.71 18.84
N LEU A 271 33.27 -12.92 19.07
CA LEU A 271 32.04 -13.30 19.78
C LEU A 271 31.07 -14.07 18.87
N GLY A 272 31.41 -14.30 17.59
CA GLY A 272 30.58 -15.04 16.64
C GLY A 272 29.51 -14.19 15.95
N VAL A 273 29.53 -12.87 16.15
CA VAL A 273 28.58 -11.93 15.53
C VAL A 273 29.26 -11.30 14.30
N MET A 274 28.76 -11.61 13.12
CA MET A 274 29.20 -10.97 11.87
C MET A 274 28.41 -9.67 11.66
N ALA A 275 28.99 -8.55 12.05
CA ALA A 275 28.37 -7.25 11.89
C ALA A 275 29.14 -6.36 10.93
N SER A 276 28.41 -5.67 10.06
CA SER A 276 28.93 -4.60 9.19
C SER A 276 28.93 -3.25 9.91
N ILE A 277 29.60 -2.24 9.35
CA ILE A 277 29.75 -0.91 9.96
C ILE A 277 28.41 -0.25 10.33
N ASN A 278 27.40 -0.45 9.49
CA ASN A 278 26.07 0.16 9.64
C ASN A 278 25.02 -0.82 10.21
N GLN A 279 25.45 -1.97 10.70
CA GLN A 279 24.54 -2.95 11.28
C GLN A 279 24.30 -2.61 12.73
N GLU A 280 23.05 -2.74 13.16
CA GLU A 280 22.64 -2.57 14.54
C GLU A 280 23.07 -3.76 15.39
N VAL A 281 23.57 -3.45 16.57
CA VAL A 281 23.98 -4.39 17.59
C VAL A 281 23.08 -4.17 18.80
N ASP A 282 22.57 -5.25 19.36
CA ASP A 282 21.75 -5.23 20.58
C ASP A 282 22.57 -4.76 21.80
N VAL A 283 21.88 -4.20 22.79
CA VAL A 283 22.51 -3.62 23.99
C VAL A 283 23.35 -4.65 24.73
N ASP A 284 22.88 -5.89 24.84
CA ASP A 284 23.59 -6.98 25.49
C ASP A 284 24.96 -7.26 24.82
N THR A 285 24.97 -7.37 23.48
CA THR A 285 26.21 -7.58 22.72
C THR A 285 27.14 -6.37 22.77
N ALA A 286 26.57 -5.16 22.71
CA ALA A 286 27.34 -3.92 22.82
C ALA A 286 27.99 -3.78 24.21
N THR A 287 27.28 -4.17 25.26
CA THR A 287 27.79 -4.17 26.64
C THR A 287 28.95 -5.15 26.82
N ILE A 288 28.83 -6.38 26.29
CA ILE A 288 29.92 -7.36 26.31
C ILE A 288 31.18 -6.84 25.58
N VAL A 289 30.98 -6.20 24.43
CA VAL A 289 32.08 -5.61 23.67
C VAL A 289 32.71 -4.46 24.44
N ALA A 290 31.91 -3.58 25.04
CA ALA A 290 32.41 -2.43 25.82
C ALA A 290 33.20 -2.88 27.08
N GLU A 291 32.66 -3.86 27.83
CA GLU A 291 33.35 -4.44 28.99
C GLU A 291 34.69 -5.07 28.61
N ASP A 292 34.78 -5.73 27.49
CA ASP A 292 36.03 -6.33 26.97
C ASP A 292 37.08 -5.26 26.63
N PHE A 293 36.68 -4.04 26.34
CA PHE A 293 37.57 -2.88 26.16
C PHE A 293 37.78 -2.08 27.45
N GLY A 294 37.20 -2.51 28.58
CA GLY A 294 37.33 -1.86 29.88
C GLY A 294 36.50 -0.58 30.00
N VAL A 295 35.42 -0.45 29.24
CA VAL A 295 34.45 0.64 29.27
C VAL A 295 33.23 0.20 30.03
N THR A 296 32.84 0.95 31.07
CA THR A 296 31.61 0.67 31.81
C THR A 296 30.39 1.15 31.03
N VAL A 297 29.42 0.29 30.83
CA VAL A 297 28.14 0.65 30.19
C VAL A 297 27.14 1.01 31.29
N ILE A 298 26.55 2.18 31.16
CA ILE A 298 25.39 2.62 31.92
C ILE A 298 24.18 2.44 31.01
N GLU A 299 23.34 1.48 31.32
CA GLU A 299 22.06 1.32 30.63
C GLU A 299 21.13 2.44 31.13
N VAL A 300 20.88 3.40 30.27
CA VAL A 300 19.92 4.47 30.51
C VAL A 300 18.62 4.06 29.83
N GLU A 301 17.52 4.04 30.58
CA GLU A 301 16.21 3.90 29.94
C GLU A 301 16.13 4.92 28.80
N PRO A 302 15.65 4.50 27.62
CA PRO A 302 15.58 5.40 26.48
C PRO A 302 14.84 6.66 26.92
N GLU A 303 15.52 7.82 26.85
CA GLU A 303 14.84 9.09 27.08
C GLU A 303 13.57 9.09 26.26
N GLU A 304 12.42 9.19 26.92
CA GLU A 304 11.13 9.32 26.25
C GLU A 304 11.31 10.42 25.17
N ASP A 305 11.09 10.04 23.91
CA ASP A 305 11.29 10.95 22.77
C ASP A 305 10.49 12.22 23.09
N PRO A 306 11.12 13.39 23.27
CA PRO A 306 10.39 14.62 23.63
C PRO A 306 9.33 14.99 22.57
N THR A 307 9.23 14.21 21.51
CA THR A 307 8.17 14.31 20.50
C THR A 307 7.00 13.36 20.79
N ASP A 308 7.13 12.41 21.72
CA ASP A 308 6.05 11.53 22.13
C ASP A 308 5.22 12.25 23.19
N ILE A 309 3.93 12.35 22.90
CA ILE A 309 2.98 13.00 23.79
C ILE A 309 2.45 11.93 24.74
N ILE A 310 2.92 11.98 25.99
CA ILE A 310 2.48 11.04 27.04
C ILE A 310 0.99 11.27 27.31
N GLU A 311 0.22 10.20 27.24
CA GLU A 311 -1.19 10.25 27.58
C GLU A 311 -1.34 10.30 29.10
N ILE A 312 -1.77 11.47 29.61
CA ILE A 312 -2.03 11.66 31.04
C ILE A 312 -3.34 10.97 31.41
N GLU A 313 -3.31 10.04 32.35
CA GLU A 313 -4.50 9.42 32.89
C GLU A 313 -5.35 10.43 33.65
N ASP A 314 -6.66 10.40 33.42
CA ASP A 314 -7.61 11.32 34.05
C ASP A 314 -8.02 10.82 35.43
N ALA A 315 -8.11 11.72 36.41
CA ALA A 315 -8.61 11.36 37.74
C ALA A 315 -10.07 10.86 37.68
N PRO A 316 -10.42 9.74 38.35
CA PRO A 316 -11.75 9.13 38.27
C PRO A 316 -12.91 10.07 38.58
N GLU A 317 -12.70 11.07 39.43
CA GLU A 317 -13.69 12.06 39.83
C GLU A 317 -14.08 13.03 38.70
N THR A 318 -13.24 13.19 37.68
CA THR A 318 -13.46 14.10 36.55
C THR A 318 -14.17 13.45 35.38
N LEU A 319 -14.29 12.14 35.39
CA LEU A 319 -14.87 11.33 34.33
C LEU A 319 -16.41 11.48 34.31
N LYS A 320 -16.96 11.69 33.11
CA LYS A 320 -18.40 11.76 32.82
C LYS A 320 -18.78 10.77 31.73
N PRO A 321 -20.01 10.23 31.78
CA PRO A 321 -20.48 9.37 30.69
C PRO A 321 -20.37 10.08 29.35
N ARG A 322 -19.95 9.34 28.30
CA ARG A 322 -19.91 9.81 26.93
C ARG A 322 -20.71 8.93 25.99
N PRO A 323 -21.23 9.46 24.89
CA PRO A 323 -21.86 8.65 23.86
C PRO A 323 -20.93 7.53 23.33
N PRO A 324 -21.48 6.35 23.01
CA PRO A 324 -20.70 5.32 22.32
C PRO A 324 -20.36 5.74 20.89
N VAL A 325 -19.19 5.30 20.43
CA VAL A 325 -18.74 5.41 19.04
C VAL A 325 -18.82 4.02 18.43
N VAL A 326 -19.55 3.89 17.35
CA VAL A 326 -19.89 2.62 16.72
C VAL A 326 -19.39 2.59 15.29
N THR A 327 -18.61 1.61 14.91
CA THR A 327 -18.27 1.38 13.50
C THR A 327 -19.21 0.37 12.87
N ILE A 328 -19.54 0.56 11.59
CA ILE A 328 -20.33 -0.40 10.81
C ILE A 328 -19.45 -1.04 9.76
N MET A 329 -19.37 -2.38 9.81
CA MET A 329 -18.53 -3.20 8.97
C MET A 329 -19.33 -4.33 8.29
N GLY A 330 -18.73 -4.98 7.32
CA GLY A 330 -19.30 -6.13 6.61
C GLY A 330 -19.02 -6.07 5.12
N HIS A 331 -19.49 -7.08 4.42
CA HIS A 331 -19.26 -7.25 2.98
C HIS A 331 -19.95 -6.16 2.13
N VAL A 332 -19.47 -5.96 0.90
CA VAL A 332 -20.17 -5.14 -0.11
C VAL A 332 -21.58 -5.71 -0.32
N ASP A 333 -22.56 -4.85 -0.62
CA ASP A 333 -23.96 -5.21 -0.86
C ASP A 333 -24.72 -5.87 0.30
N HIS A 334 -24.15 -6.06 1.49
CA HIS A 334 -24.88 -6.51 2.67
C HIS A 334 -25.82 -5.44 3.26
N GLY A 335 -25.79 -4.23 2.72
CA GLY A 335 -26.70 -3.15 3.04
C GLY A 335 -26.27 -2.26 4.20
N LYS A 336 -24.97 -2.13 4.47
CA LYS A 336 -24.41 -1.22 5.49
C LYS A 336 -24.91 0.21 5.31
N THR A 337 -24.65 0.82 4.16
CA THR A 337 -25.04 2.21 3.87
C THR A 337 -26.56 2.38 3.86
N SER A 338 -27.31 1.37 3.38
CA SER A 338 -28.77 1.39 3.43
C SER A 338 -29.30 1.36 4.87
N LEU A 339 -28.68 0.57 5.77
CA LEU A 339 -29.02 0.54 7.19
C LEU A 339 -28.76 1.90 7.83
N LEU A 340 -27.59 2.50 7.54
CA LEU A 340 -27.21 3.81 8.02
C LEU A 340 -28.12 4.93 7.51
N ASP A 341 -28.53 4.88 6.24
CA ASP A 341 -29.48 5.83 5.66
C ASP A 341 -30.80 5.83 6.41
N VAL A 342 -31.27 4.65 6.83
CA VAL A 342 -32.50 4.55 7.63
C VAL A 342 -32.30 5.13 9.03
N ILE A 343 -31.19 4.84 9.70
CA ILE A 343 -30.84 5.39 11.02
C ILE A 343 -30.69 6.91 10.95
N ARG A 344 -30.06 7.46 9.91
CA ARG A 344 -29.91 8.91 9.67
C ARG A 344 -31.18 9.60 9.20
N GLN A 345 -32.12 8.87 8.66
CA GLN A 345 -33.27 9.37 7.89
C GLN A 345 -32.83 10.21 6.67
N THR A 346 -31.78 9.75 5.97
CA THR A 346 -31.19 10.37 4.78
C THR A 346 -31.20 9.38 3.61
N ASN A 347 -30.69 9.78 2.47
CA ASN A 347 -30.54 8.94 1.30
C ASN A 347 -29.17 9.21 0.64
N VAL A 348 -28.11 8.88 1.35
CA VAL A 348 -26.72 9.08 0.91
C VAL A 348 -26.36 8.11 -0.20
N THR A 349 -26.84 6.86 -0.10
CA THR A 349 -26.61 5.80 -1.10
C THR A 349 -26.94 6.24 -2.54
N ALA A 350 -27.99 7.06 -2.72
CA ALA A 350 -28.38 7.54 -4.05
C ALA A 350 -27.44 8.61 -4.61
N GLY A 351 -26.59 9.23 -3.78
CA GLY A 351 -25.64 10.27 -4.17
C GLY A 351 -24.21 9.77 -4.42
N GLU A 352 -23.88 8.59 -3.93
CA GLU A 352 -22.55 8.01 -4.04
C GLU A 352 -22.28 7.42 -5.44
N ALA A 353 -21.07 7.65 -5.95
CA ALA A 353 -20.66 7.12 -7.24
C ALA A 353 -20.56 5.58 -7.20
N GLY A 354 -21.20 4.91 -8.14
CA GLY A 354 -21.24 3.44 -8.16
C GLY A 354 -22.14 2.82 -7.10
N GLY A 355 -22.81 3.62 -6.26
CA GLY A 355 -23.68 3.13 -5.16
C GLY A 355 -22.90 2.46 -4.03
N ILE A 356 -21.58 2.73 -3.91
CA ILE A 356 -20.70 2.19 -2.88
C ILE A 356 -20.09 3.32 -2.06
N THR A 357 -19.99 3.11 -0.75
CA THR A 357 -19.30 4.03 0.15
C THR A 357 -17.79 3.92 -0.05
N GLN A 358 -17.13 5.06 -0.30
CA GLN A 358 -15.69 5.14 -0.55
C GLN A 358 -14.95 6.07 0.43
N HIS A 359 -15.66 6.72 1.34
CA HIS A 359 -15.16 7.61 2.39
C HIS A 359 -15.61 7.13 3.76
N ILE A 360 -14.88 7.52 4.81
CA ILE A 360 -15.34 7.28 6.17
C ILE A 360 -16.30 8.38 6.58
N GLY A 361 -17.61 8.07 6.61
CA GLY A 361 -18.62 8.97 7.13
C GLY A 361 -18.68 8.93 8.67
N ALA A 362 -18.62 10.09 9.33
CA ALA A 362 -18.76 10.19 10.78
C ALA A 362 -19.94 11.10 11.13
N TYR A 363 -20.89 10.60 11.94
CA TYR A 363 -22.07 11.36 12.30
C TYR A 363 -22.69 10.93 13.62
N GLN A 364 -23.49 11.82 14.20
CA GLN A 364 -24.12 11.59 15.48
C GLN A 364 -25.65 11.51 15.34
N VAL A 365 -26.25 10.43 15.86
CA VAL A 365 -27.70 10.20 15.92
C VAL A 365 -28.18 10.33 17.34
N ARG A 366 -29.43 10.83 17.52
CA ARG A 366 -30.10 10.86 18.82
C ARG A 366 -31.20 9.79 18.84
N TYR A 367 -31.16 8.92 19.84
CA TYR A 367 -32.14 7.87 20.07
C TYR A 367 -32.50 7.82 21.58
N ASN A 368 -33.77 7.90 21.93
CA ASN A 368 -34.28 7.88 23.33
C ASN A 368 -33.45 8.79 24.27
N ASP A 369 -33.27 10.11 23.88
CA ASP A 369 -32.44 11.11 24.57
C ASP A 369 -30.95 10.82 24.67
N ASN A 370 -30.49 9.62 24.31
CA ASN A 370 -29.09 9.27 24.20
C ASN A 370 -28.56 9.61 22.81
N LYS A 371 -27.25 9.75 22.73
CA LYS A 371 -26.53 10.00 21.46
C LYS A 371 -25.66 8.80 21.14
N ILE A 372 -25.63 8.41 19.88
CA ILE A 372 -24.76 7.39 19.35
C ILE A 372 -23.99 8.00 18.18
N THR A 373 -22.67 7.82 18.16
CA THR A 373 -21.82 8.28 17.05
C THR A 373 -21.51 7.09 16.16
N PHE A 374 -21.84 7.17 14.88
CA PHE A 374 -21.55 6.14 13.89
C PHE A 374 -20.39 6.53 13.01
N LEU A 375 -19.53 5.56 12.71
CA LEU A 375 -18.52 5.61 11.67
C LEU A 375 -18.90 4.63 10.57
N ASP A 376 -19.18 5.14 9.38
CA ASP A 376 -19.46 4.34 8.19
C ASP A 376 -18.14 4.00 7.50
N THR A 377 -17.85 2.70 7.33
CA THR A 377 -16.62 2.25 6.69
C THR A 377 -16.90 1.56 5.35
N PRO A 378 -16.08 1.82 4.31
CA PRO A 378 -16.20 1.14 3.03
C PRO A 378 -16.06 -0.37 3.16
N GLY A 379 -16.90 -1.12 2.41
CA GLY A 379 -16.89 -2.59 2.47
C GLY A 379 -15.85 -3.25 1.57
N HIS A 380 -15.38 -2.55 0.53
CA HIS A 380 -14.50 -3.10 -0.48
C HIS A 380 -13.07 -3.37 0.04
N GLU A 381 -12.43 -4.43 -0.45
CA GLU A 381 -11.09 -4.89 -0.07
C GLU A 381 -10.03 -3.78 -0.15
N ALA A 382 -10.06 -2.95 -1.18
CA ALA A 382 -9.16 -1.82 -1.34
C ALA A 382 -9.08 -0.87 -0.12
N PHE A 383 -10.09 -0.86 0.75
CA PHE A 383 -10.19 0.05 1.89
C PHE A 383 -9.87 -0.61 3.25
N THR A 384 -9.02 -1.65 3.27
CA THR A 384 -8.61 -2.35 4.50
C THR A 384 -8.05 -1.42 5.58
N ALA A 385 -7.21 -0.45 5.21
CA ALA A 385 -6.68 0.55 6.14
C ALA A 385 -7.78 1.41 6.79
N MET A 386 -8.82 1.77 6.02
CA MET A 386 -9.96 2.53 6.56
C MET A 386 -10.79 1.69 7.55
N ARG A 387 -11.00 0.38 7.28
CA ARG A 387 -11.69 -0.52 8.21
C ARG A 387 -10.94 -0.67 9.52
N LEU A 388 -9.62 -0.88 9.46
CA LEU A 388 -8.76 -0.98 10.64
C LEU A 388 -8.79 0.32 11.47
N ARG A 389 -8.73 1.47 10.80
CA ARG A 389 -8.84 2.81 11.43
C ARG A 389 -10.20 2.97 12.10
N GLY A 390 -11.28 2.58 11.42
CA GLY A 390 -12.63 2.56 11.97
C GLY A 390 -12.69 1.72 13.24
N ALA A 391 -12.20 0.47 13.22
CA ALA A 391 -12.18 -0.40 14.38
C ALA A 391 -11.41 0.20 15.57
N LYS A 392 -10.18 0.65 15.35
CA LYS A 392 -9.33 1.23 16.41
C LYS A 392 -9.87 2.52 17.04
N SER A 393 -10.74 3.22 16.33
CA SER A 393 -11.27 4.52 16.77
C SER A 393 -12.61 4.40 17.49
N THR A 394 -13.19 3.21 17.61
CA THR A 394 -14.55 2.95 18.09
C THR A 394 -14.61 2.08 19.32
N ASP A 395 -15.75 2.13 20.00
CA ASP A 395 -16.03 1.36 21.22
C ASP A 395 -16.74 0.04 20.90
N ILE A 396 -17.59 0.03 19.84
CA ILE A 396 -18.45 -1.10 19.46
C ILE A 396 -18.37 -1.26 17.95
N ALA A 397 -18.29 -2.49 17.46
CA ALA A 397 -18.37 -2.81 16.04
C ALA A 397 -19.71 -3.49 15.72
N VAL A 398 -20.45 -2.95 14.76
CA VAL A 398 -21.65 -3.58 14.20
C VAL A 398 -21.30 -4.28 12.90
N LEU A 399 -21.37 -5.60 12.90
CA LEU A 399 -21.11 -6.44 11.74
C LEU A 399 -22.42 -6.70 10.99
N VAL A 400 -22.54 -6.17 9.78
CA VAL A 400 -23.73 -6.35 8.94
C VAL A 400 -23.53 -7.55 8.02
N VAL A 401 -24.39 -8.56 8.16
CA VAL A 401 -24.38 -9.77 7.34
C VAL A 401 -25.73 -9.93 6.67
N ALA A 402 -25.78 -10.20 5.37
CA ALA A 402 -27.02 -10.43 4.66
C ALA A 402 -27.53 -11.86 4.91
N ALA A 403 -28.81 -11.99 5.23
CA ALA A 403 -29.44 -13.28 5.56
C ALA A 403 -29.55 -14.23 4.36
N ASP A 404 -29.46 -13.71 3.14
CA ASP A 404 -29.52 -14.44 1.87
C ASP A 404 -28.15 -14.88 1.34
N ASP A 405 -27.09 -14.13 1.67
CA ASP A 405 -25.74 -14.35 1.13
C ASP A 405 -24.81 -15.06 2.14
N GLY A 406 -25.03 -14.88 3.46
CA GLY A 406 -24.23 -15.49 4.53
C GLY A 406 -22.89 -14.78 4.77
N VAL A 407 -21.91 -15.52 5.33
CA VAL A 407 -20.58 -14.99 5.66
C VAL A 407 -19.68 -14.99 4.41
N MET A 408 -19.22 -13.81 4.03
CA MET A 408 -18.36 -13.56 2.88
C MET A 408 -16.91 -13.20 3.30
N PRO A 409 -15.89 -13.27 2.41
CA PRO A 409 -14.48 -13.02 2.79
C PRO A 409 -14.25 -11.70 3.51
N GLN A 410 -14.87 -10.61 3.06
CA GLN A 410 -14.77 -9.30 3.70
C GLN A 410 -15.49 -9.23 5.06
N THR A 411 -16.47 -10.13 5.32
CA THR A 411 -17.07 -10.30 6.63
C THR A 411 -16.06 -10.91 7.60
N ILE A 412 -15.30 -11.90 7.16
CA ILE A 412 -14.22 -12.53 7.96
C ILE A 412 -13.11 -11.51 8.26
N GLU A 413 -12.73 -10.71 7.27
CA GLU A 413 -11.78 -9.61 7.45
C GLU A 413 -12.26 -8.62 8.51
N ALA A 414 -13.54 -8.21 8.44
CA ALA A 414 -14.14 -7.30 9.42
C ALA A 414 -14.13 -7.87 10.85
N ILE A 415 -14.43 -9.17 11.01
CA ILE A 415 -14.31 -9.88 12.29
C ILE A 415 -12.87 -9.82 12.81
N ASN A 416 -11.89 -10.08 11.97
CA ASN A 416 -10.48 -10.06 12.36
C ASN A 416 -10.03 -8.65 12.76
N HIS A 417 -10.49 -7.60 12.07
CA HIS A 417 -10.19 -6.22 12.44
C HIS A 417 -10.81 -5.83 13.79
N ALA A 418 -12.06 -6.18 14.04
CA ALA A 418 -12.71 -5.92 15.32
C ALA A 418 -12.03 -6.66 16.47
N LYS A 419 -11.67 -7.94 16.26
CA LYS A 419 -10.93 -8.74 17.24
C LYS A 419 -9.51 -8.19 17.49
N SER A 420 -8.82 -7.74 16.44
CA SER A 420 -7.48 -7.12 16.58
C SER A 420 -7.51 -5.79 17.30
N ALA A 421 -8.64 -5.09 17.27
CA ALA A 421 -8.85 -3.83 17.98
C ALA A 421 -9.44 -4.03 19.39
N ASP A 422 -9.72 -5.28 19.80
CA ASP A 422 -10.35 -5.65 21.07
C ASP A 422 -11.70 -4.96 21.30
N VAL A 423 -12.51 -4.85 20.22
CA VAL A 423 -13.80 -4.17 20.23
C VAL A 423 -14.94 -5.19 20.23
N PRO A 424 -15.93 -5.09 21.13
CA PRO A 424 -17.09 -5.97 21.14
C PRO A 424 -17.89 -5.86 19.84
N ILE A 425 -18.38 -7.01 19.36
CA ILE A 425 -19.10 -7.14 18.08
C ILE A 425 -20.57 -7.39 18.34
N ILE A 426 -21.43 -6.57 17.71
CA ILE A 426 -22.86 -6.82 17.58
C ILE A 426 -23.13 -7.20 16.13
N VAL A 427 -23.90 -8.25 15.87
CA VAL A 427 -24.22 -8.69 14.51
C VAL A 427 -25.60 -8.22 14.12
N ALA A 428 -25.70 -7.51 13.00
CA ALA A 428 -26.96 -7.15 12.36
C ALA A 428 -27.20 -8.06 11.14
N ILE A 429 -28.12 -9.02 11.26
CA ILE A 429 -28.49 -9.93 10.17
C ILE A 429 -29.52 -9.21 9.29
N ASN A 430 -29.06 -8.64 8.19
CA ASN A 430 -29.86 -7.78 7.32
C ASN A 430 -30.54 -8.54 6.18
N LYS A 431 -31.41 -7.84 5.44
CA LYS A 431 -32.21 -8.36 4.32
C LYS A 431 -33.21 -9.46 4.71
N MET A 432 -33.76 -9.41 5.93
CA MET A 432 -34.78 -10.36 6.39
C MET A 432 -36.05 -10.34 5.54
N ASP A 433 -36.24 -9.32 4.70
CA ASP A 433 -37.38 -9.19 3.77
C ASP A 433 -37.24 -10.05 2.51
N LYS A 434 -36.10 -10.66 2.24
CA LYS A 434 -35.87 -11.46 1.03
C LYS A 434 -36.44 -12.88 1.18
N PRO A 435 -37.08 -13.43 0.11
CA PRO A 435 -37.48 -14.83 0.10
C PRO A 435 -36.23 -15.72 -0.01
N GLY A 436 -35.85 -16.37 1.04
CA GLY A 436 -34.62 -17.17 1.13
C GLY A 436 -33.71 -16.72 2.28
N ALA A 437 -34.07 -15.66 3.00
CA ALA A 437 -33.40 -15.25 4.22
C ALA A 437 -33.36 -16.41 5.24
N ASN A 438 -32.15 -16.80 5.65
CA ASN A 438 -31.91 -17.86 6.61
C ASN A 438 -30.97 -17.37 7.74
N PRO A 439 -31.53 -16.78 8.81
CA PRO A 439 -30.70 -16.28 9.89
C PRO A 439 -29.97 -17.37 10.66
N ASP A 440 -30.52 -18.57 10.77
CA ASP A 440 -29.89 -19.68 11.49
C ASP A 440 -28.63 -20.19 10.77
N HIS A 441 -28.66 -20.19 9.44
CA HIS A 441 -27.47 -20.52 8.64
C HIS A 441 -26.34 -19.46 8.86
N VAL A 442 -26.70 -18.18 8.89
CA VAL A 442 -25.73 -17.09 9.19
C VAL A 442 -25.17 -17.25 10.60
N LYS A 443 -26.00 -17.54 11.62
CA LYS A 443 -25.57 -17.79 13.00
C LYS A 443 -24.60 -18.97 13.07
N GLN A 444 -24.86 -20.05 12.32
CA GLN A 444 -23.96 -21.21 12.26
C GLN A 444 -22.61 -20.84 11.66
N GLN A 445 -22.59 -20.16 10.50
CA GLN A 445 -21.34 -19.72 9.87
C GLN A 445 -20.53 -18.79 10.77
N LEU A 446 -21.17 -17.84 11.44
CA LEU A 446 -20.49 -16.92 12.36
C LEU A 446 -19.89 -17.65 13.56
N SER A 447 -20.56 -18.71 14.04
CA SER A 447 -20.05 -19.55 15.13
C SER A 447 -18.75 -20.28 14.73
N GLU A 448 -18.60 -20.67 13.46
CA GLU A 448 -17.36 -21.26 12.91
C GLU A 448 -16.18 -20.26 12.96
N HIS A 449 -16.49 -18.96 12.92
CA HIS A 449 -15.49 -17.88 13.05
C HIS A 449 -15.36 -17.35 14.49
N GLY A 450 -15.95 -18.06 15.48
CA GLY A 450 -15.82 -17.76 16.89
C GLY A 450 -16.69 -16.58 17.35
N LEU A 451 -17.84 -16.36 16.71
CA LEU A 451 -18.90 -15.46 17.14
C LEU A 451 -20.12 -16.31 17.50
N LEU A 452 -20.22 -16.71 18.76
CA LEU A 452 -21.31 -17.56 19.23
C LEU A 452 -22.49 -16.71 19.69
N PRO A 453 -23.72 -16.96 19.16
CA PRO A 453 -24.91 -16.21 19.56
C PRO A 453 -25.24 -16.39 21.04
N GLU A 454 -25.80 -15.36 21.67
CA GLU A 454 -26.29 -15.41 23.05
C GLU A 454 -27.35 -16.54 23.24
N GLU A 455 -28.21 -16.77 22.23
CA GLU A 455 -29.22 -17.85 22.23
C GLU A 455 -28.57 -19.26 22.37
N TRP A 456 -27.33 -19.43 21.94
CA TRP A 456 -26.59 -20.71 22.03
C TRP A 456 -25.57 -20.73 23.16
N GLY A 457 -25.67 -19.74 24.10
CA GLY A 457 -24.82 -19.63 25.27
C GLY A 457 -23.50 -18.91 25.02
N GLY A 458 -23.40 -18.13 23.97
CA GLY A 458 -22.30 -17.22 23.67
C GLY A 458 -22.50 -15.81 24.26
N ASP A 459 -21.67 -14.89 23.82
CA ASP A 459 -21.61 -13.49 24.28
C ASP A 459 -21.91 -12.47 23.17
N VAL A 460 -22.25 -12.95 21.96
CA VAL A 460 -22.48 -12.08 20.80
C VAL A 460 -23.97 -11.86 20.56
N ILE A 461 -24.40 -10.60 20.63
CA ILE A 461 -25.76 -10.19 20.33
C ILE A 461 -25.99 -10.20 18.83
N MET A 462 -26.99 -10.93 18.35
CA MET A 462 -27.34 -11.01 16.93
C MET A 462 -28.78 -10.54 16.70
N VAL A 463 -28.94 -9.43 15.98
CA VAL A 463 -30.23 -8.76 15.75
C VAL A 463 -30.65 -8.95 14.29
N PRO A 464 -31.83 -9.57 14.04
CA PRO A 464 -32.39 -9.64 12.70
C PRO A 464 -32.99 -8.28 12.30
N VAL A 465 -32.53 -7.74 11.16
CA VAL A 465 -32.94 -6.42 10.67
C VAL A 465 -33.36 -6.44 9.20
N SER A 466 -34.21 -5.51 8.81
CA SER A 466 -34.49 -5.19 7.42
C SER A 466 -34.35 -3.68 7.21
N ALA A 467 -33.26 -3.23 6.64
CA ALA A 467 -33.09 -1.82 6.29
C ALA A 467 -34.19 -1.34 5.32
N LYS A 468 -34.60 -2.18 4.38
CA LYS A 468 -35.65 -1.86 3.39
C LYS A 468 -37.03 -1.69 4.02
N GLN A 469 -37.40 -2.55 4.94
CA GLN A 469 -38.70 -2.49 5.63
C GLN A 469 -38.66 -1.67 6.92
N LYS A 470 -37.49 -1.21 7.34
CA LYS A 470 -37.22 -0.45 8.58
C LYS A 470 -37.66 -1.25 9.84
N GLN A 471 -37.38 -2.55 9.83
CA GLN A 471 -37.68 -3.46 10.95
C GLN A 471 -36.43 -3.84 11.71
N GLY A 472 -36.53 -4.01 13.06
CA GLY A 472 -35.43 -4.43 13.92
C GLY A 472 -34.36 -3.37 14.14
N ILE A 473 -34.57 -2.11 13.68
CA ILE A 473 -33.57 -1.05 13.79
C ILE A 473 -33.54 -0.46 15.19
N ASP A 474 -34.71 -0.28 15.77
CA ASP A 474 -34.86 0.19 17.16
C ASP A 474 -34.24 -0.82 18.13
N ASP A 475 -34.47 -2.13 17.90
CA ASP A 475 -33.86 -3.22 18.68
C ASP A 475 -32.32 -3.18 18.57
N LEU A 476 -31.78 -2.93 17.37
CA LEU A 476 -30.33 -2.79 17.17
C LEU A 476 -29.76 -1.59 17.95
N LEU A 477 -30.44 -0.44 17.92
CA LEU A 477 -30.01 0.77 18.63
C LEU A 477 -30.08 0.59 20.16
N GLU A 478 -31.10 -0.11 20.66
CA GLU A 478 -31.24 -0.44 22.10
C GLU A 478 -30.12 -1.38 22.55
N ASN A 479 -29.81 -2.41 21.77
CA ASN A 479 -28.67 -3.32 22.06
C ASN A 479 -27.33 -2.60 22.04
N ILE A 480 -27.10 -1.65 21.11
CA ILE A 480 -25.89 -0.81 21.12
C ILE A 480 -25.79 0.01 22.41
N LEU A 481 -26.88 0.60 22.87
CA LEU A 481 -26.90 1.37 24.11
C LEU A 481 -26.70 0.47 25.34
N LEU A 482 -27.27 -0.72 25.33
CA LEU A 482 -27.10 -1.72 26.40
C LEU A 482 -25.63 -2.12 26.54
N VAL A 483 -24.96 -2.48 25.45
CA VAL A 483 -23.54 -2.82 25.45
C VAL A 483 -22.69 -1.62 25.93
N ALA A 484 -23.03 -0.40 25.46
CA ALA A 484 -22.34 0.82 25.88
C ALA A 484 -22.51 1.11 27.40
N GLU A 485 -23.65 0.78 27.98
CA GLU A 485 -23.91 0.92 29.41
C GLU A 485 -23.07 -0.09 30.22
N VAL A 486 -23.01 -1.34 29.75
CA VAL A 486 -22.17 -2.38 30.39
C VAL A 486 -20.69 -2.00 30.35
N MET A 487 -20.22 -1.38 29.27
CA MET A 487 -18.84 -0.91 29.13
C MET A 487 -18.51 0.33 29.98
N GLU A 488 -19.51 0.99 30.59
CA GLU A 488 -19.34 2.22 31.39
C GLU A 488 -18.48 3.30 30.70
N LEU A 489 -18.76 3.65 29.45
CA LEU A 489 -17.99 4.58 28.64
C LEU A 489 -17.93 5.98 29.29
N LYS A 490 -16.74 6.39 29.74
CA LYS A 490 -16.51 7.65 30.44
C LYS A 490 -15.36 8.43 29.79
N ALA A 491 -15.41 9.77 29.84
CA ALA A 491 -14.31 10.65 29.45
C ALA A 491 -14.34 11.96 30.26
N ASN A 492 -13.21 12.61 30.40
CA ASN A 492 -13.10 13.91 31.05
C ASN A 492 -13.33 15.04 30.02
N PRO A 493 -14.45 15.79 30.06
CA PRO A 493 -14.71 16.85 29.10
C PRO A 493 -13.93 18.15 29.37
N ASN A 494 -13.26 18.27 30.51
CA ASN A 494 -12.64 19.54 30.96
C ASN A 494 -11.15 19.65 30.63
N ARG A 495 -10.51 18.58 30.09
CA ARG A 495 -9.10 18.63 29.66
C ARG A 495 -8.94 19.20 28.24
N LYS A 496 -7.70 19.48 27.83
CA LYS A 496 -7.36 19.75 26.44
C LYS A 496 -7.83 18.60 25.55
N ALA A 497 -8.25 18.90 24.33
CA ALA A 497 -8.82 17.90 23.43
C ALA A 497 -7.79 16.83 23.05
N TYR A 498 -8.23 15.59 23.05
CA TYR A 498 -7.54 14.42 22.51
C TYR A 498 -8.51 13.68 21.59
N GLY A 499 -8.06 13.28 20.42
CA GLY A 499 -8.92 12.59 19.45
C GLY A 499 -8.12 12.01 18.31
N VAL A 500 -8.82 11.50 17.30
CA VAL A 500 -8.24 10.83 16.13
C VAL A 500 -8.72 11.52 14.86
N VAL A 501 -7.82 11.73 13.91
CA VAL A 501 -8.14 12.19 12.55
C VAL A 501 -8.77 11.03 11.78
N ILE A 502 -10.05 11.14 11.47
CA ILE A 502 -10.78 10.12 10.69
C ILE A 502 -10.43 10.25 9.22
N GLU A 503 -10.50 11.48 8.70
CA GLU A 503 -10.28 11.78 7.30
C GLU A 503 -9.71 13.20 7.14
N ALA A 504 -8.89 13.41 6.11
CA ALA A 504 -8.29 14.70 5.83
C ALA A 504 -8.31 15.02 4.34
N GLN A 505 -8.58 16.29 4.00
CA GLN A 505 -8.70 16.76 2.63
C GLN A 505 -8.11 18.16 2.45
N LEU A 506 -7.77 18.48 1.21
CA LEU A 506 -7.27 19.81 0.83
C LEU A 506 -8.29 20.53 -0.05
N ASP A 507 -9.02 21.47 0.55
CA ASP A 507 -9.99 22.31 -0.18
C ASP A 507 -9.30 23.57 -0.74
N LYS A 508 -9.55 23.91 -2.00
CA LYS A 508 -8.97 25.10 -2.65
C LYS A 508 -9.28 26.42 -1.96
N GLY A 509 -10.45 26.53 -1.32
CA GLY A 509 -10.91 27.77 -0.70
C GLY A 509 -10.69 27.82 0.81
N ARG A 510 -10.84 26.67 1.46
CA ARG A 510 -10.79 26.51 2.92
C ARG A 510 -9.41 26.09 3.44
N GLY A 511 -8.54 25.54 2.58
CA GLY A 511 -7.23 24.99 2.94
C GLY A 511 -7.32 23.55 3.45
N ALA A 512 -6.43 23.20 4.38
CA ALA A 512 -6.47 21.91 5.04
C ALA A 512 -7.73 21.77 5.90
N VAL A 513 -8.50 20.76 5.64
CA VAL A 513 -9.75 20.40 6.32
C VAL A 513 -9.61 18.96 6.82
N CYS A 514 -9.91 18.73 8.08
CA CYS A 514 -9.89 17.36 8.59
C CYS A 514 -11.11 17.06 9.46
N THR A 515 -11.64 15.86 9.33
CA THR A 515 -12.68 15.30 10.18
C THR A 515 -12.03 14.61 11.35
N VAL A 516 -12.33 15.09 12.54
CA VAL A 516 -11.76 14.59 13.79
C VAL A 516 -12.84 14.04 14.69
N LEU A 517 -12.59 12.88 15.27
CA LEU A 517 -13.39 12.33 16.36
C LEU A 517 -12.72 12.72 17.69
N VAL A 518 -13.37 13.55 18.47
CA VAL A 518 -12.90 13.89 19.82
C VAL A 518 -13.17 12.72 20.75
N GLN A 519 -12.14 12.13 21.33
CA GLN A 519 -12.26 11.00 22.27
C GLN A 519 -12.27 11.47 23.74
N LYS A 520 -11.34 12.33 24.11
CA LYS A 520 -11.22 12.89 25.46
C LYS A 520 -11.09 14.42 25.41
N GLY A 521 -11.52 15.11 26.45
CA GLY A 521 -11.45 16.56 26.48
C GLY A 521 -12.54 17.27 25.68
N SER A 522 -12.40 18.56 25.49
CA SER A 522 -13.28 19.35 24.62
C SER A 522 -12.45 20.27 23.74
N LEU A 523 -12.75 20.26 22.44
CA LEU A 523 -12.12 21.12 21.45
C LEU A 523 -12.95 22.40 21.25
N ARG A 524 -12.29 23.54 21.25
CA ARG A 524 -12.94 24.85 21.08
C ARG A 524 -12.35 25.63 19.91
N VAL A 525 -13.17 26.45 19.29
CA VAL A 525 -12.67 27.41 18.29
C VAL A 525 -11.66 28.35 18.94
N GLY A 526 -10.46 28.37 18.41
CA GLY A 526 -9.33 29.16 18.93
C GLY A 526 -8.25 28.34 19.61
N ASP A 527 -8.50 27.04 19.92
CA ASP A 527 -7.50 26.14 20.50
C ASP A 527 -6.43 25.82 19.44
N THR A 528 -5.20 25.62 19.90
CA THR A 528 -4.13 25.12 19.06
C THR A 528 -4.10 23.59 19.15
N VAL A 529 -3.95 22.94 18.03
CA VAL A 529 -3.93 21.49 17.87
C VAL A 529 -2.71 21.03 17.08
N LEU A 530 -2.21 19.87 17.44
CA LEU A 530 -1.15 19.15 16.75
C LEU A 530 -1.68 17.78 16.32
N ALA A 531 -1.46 17.40 15.07
CA ALA A 531 -1.71 16.07 14.53
C ALA A 531 -0.50 15.67 13.69
N GLY A 532 0.24 14.63 14.11
CA GLY A 532 1.46 14.22 13.45
C GLY A 532 2.47 15.35 13.29
N THR A 533 2.75 15.73 12.03
CA THR A 533 3.60 16.87 11.64
C THR A 533 2.80 18.16 11.44
N ALA A 534 1.47 18.06 11.28
CA ALA A 534 0.60 19.21 11.05
C ALA A 534 0.16 19.85 12.36
N TYR A 535 0.33 21.16 12.49
CA TYR A 535 -0.18 21.93 13.63
C TYR A 535 -1.00 23.11 13.15
N GLY A 536 -1.82 23.66 14.01
CA GLY A 536 -2.59 24.85 13.65
C GLY A 536 -3.59 25.28 14.71
N LYS A 537 -4.15 26.46 14.49
CA LYS A 537 -5.18 27.02 15.35
C LYS A 537 -6.56 26.79 14.74
N VAL A 538 -7.44 26.15 15.48
CA VAL A 538 -8.81 25.90 15.05
C VAL A 538 -9.52 27.21 14.73
N ARG A 539 -9.75 27.49 13.44
CA ARG A 539 -10.43 28.68 12.94
C ARG A 539 -11.93 28.53 12.96
N ALA A 540 -12.41 27.36 12.59
CA ALA A 540 -13.82 27.01 12.60
C ALA A 540 -13.97 25.50 12.74
N MET A 541 -15.09 25.09 13.30
CA MET A 541 -15.54 23.69 13.35
C MET A 541 -16.96 23.61 12.79
N THR A 542 -17.21 22.55 12.03
CA THR A 542 -18.55 22.23 11.52
C THR A 542 -18.93 20.81 11.91
N ASN A 543 -20.22 20.57 12.17
CA ASN A 543 -20.72 19.23 12.38
C ASN A 543 -21.06 18.55 11.02
N GLU A 544 -21.54 17.32 11.09
CA GLU A 544 -21.94 16.50 9.93
C GLU A 544 -23.06 17.14 9.08
N ARG A 545 -23.78 18.15 9.62
CA ARG A 545 -24.84 18.90 8.93
C ARG A 545 -24.34 20.20 8.30
N GLY A 546 -23.02 20.49 8.39
CA GLY A 546 -22.45 21.77 7.94
C GLY A 546 -22.71 22.94 8.86
N GLU A 547 -23.28 22.72 10.07
CA GLU A 547 -23.53 23.78 11.04
C GLU A 547 -22.28 24.11 11.85
N LYS A 548 -22.05 25.39 12.11
CA LYS A 548 -20.88 25.86 12.87
C LYS A 548 -21.00 25.52 14.35
N VAL A 549 -20.04 24.80 14.86
CA VAL A 549 -19.93 24.39 16.26
C VAL A 549 -18.85 25.20 16.96
N LYS A 550 -19.10 25.68 18.19
CA LYS A 550 -18.11 26.39 18.98
C LYS A 550 -17.29 25.49 19.89
N VAL A 551 -17.87 24.37 20.34
CA VAL A 551 -17.27 23.42 21.27
C VAL A 551 -17.65 22.02 20.84
N ALA A 552 -16.67 21.18 20.55
CA ALA A 552 -16.86 19.74 20.33
C ALA A 552 -16.52 19.00 21.64
N ARG A 553 -17.43 18.13 22.08
CA ARG A 553 -17.33 17.31 23.30
C ARG A 553 -16.85 15.90 22.95
N PRO A 554 -16.50 15.08 23.95
CA PRO A 554 -16.15 13.67 23.71
C PRO A 554 -17.20 12.93 22.88
N SER A 555 -16.74 12.03 22.03
CA SER A 555 -17.51 11.24 21.04
C SER A 555 -18.21 12.06 19.95
N MET A 556 -17.85 13.32 19.78
CA MET A 556 -18.45 14.17 18.72
C MET A 556 -17.52 14.25 17.52
N PRO A 557 -17.96 13.83 16.32
CA PRO A 557 -17.22 14.09 15.10
C PRO A 557 -17.36 15.54 14.68
N VAL A 558 -16.26 16.17 14.27
CA VAL A 558 -16.24 17.56 13.78
C VAL A 558 -15.26 17.74 12.65
N GLU A 559 -15.67 18.50 11.65
CA GLU A 559 -14.79 19.00 10.61
C GLU A 559 -14.05 20.25 11.12
N ILE A 560 -12.71 20.22 11.08
CA ILE A 560 -11.84 21.28 11.60
C ILE A 560 -11.15 22.01 10.47
N LEU A 561 -11.09 23.33 10.57
CA LEU A 561 -10.35 24.21 9.66
C LEU A 561 -9.25 24.94 10.43
N GLY A 562 -8.03 24.97 9.89
CA GLY A 562 -6.97 25.80 10.44
C GLY A 562 -5.60 25.17 10.59
N PHE A 563 -5.41 23.93 10.17
CA PHE A 563 -4.10 23.28 10.11
C PHE A 563 -3.17 23.96 9.11
N SER A 564 -1.86 23.89 9.36
CA SER A 564 -0.80 24.35 8.46
C SER A 564 -0.71 23.49 7.20
N GLU A 565 -0.85 22.19 7.38
CA GLU A 565 -0.78 21.14 6.35
C GLU A 565 -1.90 20.14 6.56
N VAL A 566 -2.10 19.24 5.62
CA VAL A 566 -3.09 18.16 5.75
C VAL A 566 -2.49 17.06 6.62
N PRO A 567 -3.05 16.77 7.81
CA PRO A 567 -2.57 15.68 8.66
C PRO A 567 -2.85 14.34 8.01
N GLN A 568 -2.13 13.30 8.45
CA GLN A 568 -2.43 11.94 7.98
C GLN A 568 -3.68 11.40 8.70
N ALA A 569 -4.46 10.63 7.97
CA ALA A 569 -5.64 10.00 8.53
C ALA A 569 -5.22 8.88 9.51
N GLY A 570 -5.84 8.84 10.69
CA GLY A 570 -5.45 7.95 11.79
C GLY A 570 -4.47 8.56 12.78
N GLU A 571 -3.91 9.74 12.51
CA GLU A 571 -3.07 10.44 13.49
C GLU A 571 -3.87 10.93 14.68
N ILE A 572 -3.20 10.93 15.82
CA ILE A 572 -3.77 11.44 17.08
C ILE A 572 -3.68 12.96 17.08
N ILE A 573 -4.80 13.61 17.33
CA ILE A 573 -4.87 15.05 17.54
C ILE A 573 -4.79 15.37 19.03
N ASN A 574 -3.88 16.29 19.38
CA ASN A 574 -3.70 16.79 20.73
C ASN A 574 -3.87 18.29 20.79
N GLY A 575 -4.71 18.77 21.71
CA GLY A 575 -4.79 20.17 22.06
C GLY A 575 -3.60 20.56 22.94
N MET A 576 -2.85 21.59 22.58
CA MET A 576 -1.68 22.04 23.32
C MET A 576 -1.43 23.55 23.14
N ASP A 577 -0.34 24.06 23.69
CA ASP A 577 0.03 25.45 23.52
C ASP A 577 0.76 25.69 22.18
N ASP A 578 0.61 26.86 21.59
CA ASP A 578 1.07 27.21 20.24
C ASP A 578 2.58 26.99 20.03
N ASN A 579 3.38 27.43 21.03
CA ASN A 579 4.84 27.28 20.97
C ASN A 579 5.30 25.83 21.08
N GLU A 580 4.62 25.04 21.90
CA GLU A 580 4.87 23.63 22.11
C GLU A 580 4.50 22.82 20.87
N ALA A 581 3.29 23.02 20.33
CA ALA A 581 2.83 22.38 19.10
C ALA A 581 3.80 22.60 17.94
N ARG A 582 4.25 23.84 17.78
CA ARG A 582 5.20 24.20 16.73
C ARG A 582 6.56 23.53 16.92
N ALA A 583 7.11 23.52 18.13
CA ALA A 583 8.41 22.94 18.42
C ALA A 583 8.42 21.41 18.18
N ILE A 584 7.34 20.71 18.58
CA ILE A 584 7.18 19.28 18.34
C ILE A 584 7.03 18.99 16.84
N ALA A 585 6.19 19.75 16.13
CA ALA A 585 6.00 19.59 14.69
C ALA A 585 7.32 19.77 13.91
N GLU A 586 8.09 20.82 14.21
CA GLU A 586 9.39 21.07 13.58
C GLU A 586 10.39 19.93 13.82
N LYS A 587 10.43 19.35 15.04
CA LYS A 587 11.26 18.19 15.35
C LYS A 587 10.82 16.93 14.58
N ARG A 588 9.50 16.64 14.53
CA ARG A 588 8.95 15.50 13.78
C ARG A 588 9.25 15.62 12.28
N ILE A 589 9.09 16.81 11.69
CA ILE A 589 9.43 17.08 10.28
C ILE A 589 10.93 16.84 10.04
N ALA A 590 11.80 17.30 10.95
CA ALA A 590 13.23 17.09 10.84
C ALA A 590 13.59 15.60 10.92
N LYS A 591 12.99 14.83 11.84
CA LYS A 591 13.17 13.38 11.97
C LYS A 591 12.72 12.63 10.71
N GLN A 592 11.55 12.98 10.19
CA GLN A 592 11.02 12.38 8.94
C GLN A 592 11.94 12.63 7.75
N ARG A 593 12.46 13.86 7.58
CA ARG A 593 13.41 14.18 6.49
C ARG A 593 14.70 13.36 6.58
N VAL A 594 15.22 13.13 7.80
CA VAL A 594 16.41 12.30 8.00
C VAL A 594 16.11 10.85 7.59
N GLN A 595 14.96 10.31 7.97
CA GLN A 595 14.53 8.96 7.60
C GLN A 595 14.35 8.80 6.08
N GLU A 596 13.72 9.79 5.42
CA GLU A 596 13.56 9.81 3.96
C GLU A 596 14.91 9.85 3.23
N LEU A 597 15.86 10.66 3.71
CA LEU A 597 17.21 10.71 3.16
C LEU A 597 17.96 9.39 3.35
N GLN A 598 17.81 8.72 4.48
CA GLN A 598 18.43 7.41 4.72
C GLN A 598 17.81 6.31 3.86
N ALA A 599 16.49 6.37 3.60
CA ALA A 599 15.81 5.42 2.73
C ALA A 599 16.24 5.53 1.26
N THR A 600 16.55 6.75 0.79
CA THR A 600 16.97 6.99 -0.60
C THR A 600 18.43 6.57 -0.89
N HIS A 601 19.27 6.37 0.12
CA HIS A 601 20.70 6.03 -0.05
C HIS A 601 21.00 4.52 -0.10
N LYS A 602 20.00 3.64 -0.04
CA LYS A 602 20.22 2.18 0.09
C LYS A 602 20.27 1.39 -1.23
N VAL A 603 20.34 2.04 -2.39
CA VAL A 603 20.58 1.30 -3.66
C VAL A 603 22.05 0.92 -3.74
N THR A 604 22.36 -0.32 -3.42
CA THR A 604 23.74 -0.86 -3.52
C THR A 604 24.04 -1.27 -4.96
N LEU A 605 25.35 -1.35 -5.29
CA LEU A 605 25.78 -1.89 -6.60
C LEU A 605 25.28 -3.32 -6.82
N ASP A 606 25.09 -4.10 -5.75
CA ASP A 606 24.56 -5.46 -5.81
C ASP A 606 23.07 -5.46 -6.20
N ASP A 607 22.30 -4.47 -5.76
CA ASP A 607 20.90 -4.30 -6.16
C ASP A 607 20.78 -3.95 -7.65
N ILE A 608 21.71 -3.13 -8.16
CA ILE A 608 21.79 -2.81 -9.60
C ILE A 608 22.17 -4.05 -10.41
N PHE A 609 23.14 -4.86 -9.93
CA PHE A 609 23.50 -6.11 -10.58
C PHE A 609 22.33 -7.13 -10.58
N ASN A 610 21.59 -7.24 -9.49
CA ASN A 610 20.40 -8.08 -9.40
C ASN A 610 19.28 -7.59 -10.33
N GLN A 611 19.08 -6.28 -10.45
CA GLN A 611 18.13 -5.69 -11.42
C GLN A 611 18.53 -5.98 -12.87
N ILE A 612 19.81 -5.90 -13.22
CA ILE A 612 20.32 -6.23 -14.56
C ILE A 612 20.18 -7.73 -14.87
N GLN A 613 20.35 -8.61 -13.88
CA GLN A 613 20.16 -10.05 -14.04
C GLN A 613 18.71 -10.50 -14.15
N GLN A 614 17.76 -9.75 -13.58
CA GLN A 614 16.33 -10.06 -13.60
C GLN A 614 15.63 -9.67 -14.90
N GLY A 615 16.30 -9.04 -15.85
CA GLY A 615 15.76 -8.57 -17.13
C GLY A 615 15.22 -7.13 -17.04
N GLU A 616 14.96 -6.50 -18.17
CA GLU A 616 14.36 -5.17 -18.25
C GLU A 616 12.88 -5.23 -17.82
N LEU A 617 12.62 -5.04 -16.51
CA LEU A 617 11.27 -4.79 -16.05
C LEU A 617 10.79 -3.45 -16.62
N LYS A 618 9.60 -3.46 -17.20
CA LYS A 618 8.96 -2.24 -17.69
C LYS A 618 8.30 -1.52 -16.51
N ASP A 619 8.73 -0.29 -16.22
CA ASP A 619 8.13 0.51 -15.17
C ASP A 619 6.91 1.28 -15.71
N LEU A 620 5.76 1.12 -15.04
CA LEU A 620 4.56 1.93 -15.24
C LEU A 620 4.52 3.00 -14.14
N ASN A 621 4.94 4.22 -14.48
CA ASN A 621 4.98 5.33 -13.54
C ASN A 621 3.60 5.97 -13.41
N ILE A 622 3.13 6.18 -12.18
CA ILE A 622 1.81 6.74 -11.87
C ILE A 622 1.94 7.88 -10.86
N ILE A 623 1.21 8.97 -11.09
CA ILE A 623 0.97 10.03 -10.11
C ILE A 623 -0.49 9.98 -9.68
N ILE A 624 -0.73 9.88 -8.36
CA ILE A 624 -2.06 9.75 -7.79
C ILE A 624 -2.47 11.07 -7.13
N LYS A 625 -3.66 11.57 -7.50
CA LYS A 625 -4.31 12.69 -6.82
C LYS A 625 -5.74 12.31 -6.46
N ALA A 626 -6.10 12.41 -5.19
CA ALA A 626 -7.46 12.12 -4.73
C ALA A 626 -8.02 13.25 -3.87
N ASP A 627 -9.30 13.21 -3.62
CA ASP A 627 -10.03 14.19 -2.81
C ASP A 627 -9.66 14.09 -1.32
N VAL A 628 -9.54 12.87 -0.79
CA VAL A 628 -9.23 12.59 0.62
C VAL A 628 -8.02 11.66 0.77
N GLN A 629 -7.39 11.73 1.94
CA GLN A 629 -6.19 10.95 2.26
C GLN A 629 -6.44 9.44 2.20
N GLY A 630 -7.56 8.98 2.71
CA GLY A 630 -7.89 7.55 2.69
C GLY A 630 -8.08 6.99 1.27
N SER A 631 -8.58 7.80 0.32
CA SER A 631 -8.66 7.40 -1.10
C SER A 631 -7.26 7.27 -1.73
N VAL A 632 -6.31 8.14 -1.36
CA VAL A 632 -4.91 8.05 -1.80
C VAL A 632 -4.28 6.75 -1.29
N GLU A 633 -4.46 6.45 0.00
CA GLU A 633 -3.93 5.23 0.64
C GLU A 633 -4.50 3.95 -0.01
N ALA A 634 -5.82 3.93 -0.24
CA ALA A 634 -6.51 2.79 -0.84
C ALA A 634 -6.03 2.52 -2.28
N LEU A 635 -5.94 3.56 -3.11
CA LEU A 635 -5.42 3.45 -4.48
C LEU A 635 -3.96 2.98 -4.48
N ARG A 636 -3.13 3.58 -3.64
CA ARG A 636 -1.73 3.20 -3.51
C ARG A 636 -1.58 1.73 -3.15
N GLN A 637 -2.26 1.28 -2.10
CA GLN A 637 -2.20 -0.10 -1.63
C GLN A 637 -2.74 -1.09 -2.67
N SER A 638 -3.84 -0.74 -3.35
CA SER A 638 -4.42 -1.60 -4.40
C SER A 638 -3.49 -1.73 -5.61
N LEU A 639 -2.88 -0.63 -6.05
CA LEU A 639 -1.96 -0.64 -7.20
C LEU A 639 -0.63 -1.33 -6.85
N GLU A 640 -0.06 -1.13 -5.66
CA GLU A 640 1.13 -1.84 -5.17
C GLU A 640 0.86 -3.35 -4.97
N GLY A 641 -0.41 -3.73 -4.77
CA GLY A 641 -0.86 -5.12 -4.66
C GLY A 641 -0.87 -5.89 -5.98
N ILE A 642 -0.92 -5.20 -7.13
CA ILE A 642 -0.90 -5.82 -8.46
C ILE A 642 0.54 -6.26 -8.77
N LYS A 643 0.78 -7.58 -8.75
CA LYS A 643 2.11 -8.15 -9.01
C LYS A 643 2.15 -8.75 -10.41
N ASN A 644 3.08 -8.30 -11.22
CA ASN A 644 3.35 -8.85 -12.54
C ASN A 644 4.87 -9.07 -12.70
N PRO A 645 5.31 -10.18 -13.31
CA PRO A 645 6.74 -10.48 -13.46
C PRO A 645 7.47 -9.59 -14.49
N GLU A 646 6.76 -8.95 -15.42
CA GLU A 646 7.35 -8.17 -16.52
C GLU A 646 7.11 -6.66 -16.38
N VAL A 647 6.05 -6.25 -15.66
CA VAL A 647 5.68 -4.83 -15.50
C VAL A 647 5.56 -4.49 -14.02
N ARG A 648 6.27 -3.47 -13.59
CA ARG A 648 6.23 -2.95 -12.23
C ARG A 648 5.53 -1.60 -12.18
N ILE A 649 4.59 -1.44 -11.24
CA ILE A 649 3.95 -0.15 -10.96
C ILE A 649 4.86 0.64 -10.01
N VAL A 650 5.17 1.89 -10.41
CA VAL A 650 5.96 2.83 -9.60
C VAL A 650 5.12 4.07 -9.33
N ILE A 651 4.76 4.28 -8.07
CA ILE A 651 4.03 5.48 -7.67
C ILE A 651 5.03 6.59 -7.39
N VAL A 652 5.19 7.50 -8.38
CA VAL A 652 6.13 8.62 -8.33
C VAL A 652 5.71 9.66 -7.29
N HIS A 653 4.41 9.96 -7.24
CA HIS A 653 3.86 10.92 -6.28
C HIS A 653 2.40 10.58 -5.97
N ALA A 654 2.04 10.66 -4.69
CA ALA A 654 0.67 10.48 -4.23
C ALA A 654 0.32 11.58 -3.23
N ALA A 655 -0.73 12.35 -3.50
CA ALA A 655 -1.12 13.44 -2.63
C ALA A 655 -2.61 13.80 -2.74
N VAL A 656 -3.11 14.45 -1.71
CA VAL A 656 -4.49 14.90 -1.61
C VAL A 656 -4.67 16.25 -2.30
N GLY A 657 -5.85 16.46 -2.85
CA GLY A 657 -6.31 17.71 -3.44
C GLY A 657 -6.35 17.72 -4.96
N ALA A 658 -6.64 18.88 -5.54
CA ALA A 658 -6.78 19.03 -6.98
C ALA A 658 -5.45 18.84 -7.72
N ILE A 659 -5.54 18.37 -8.97
CA ILE A 659 -4.39 18.23 -9.85
C ILE A 659 -3.89 19.63 -10.23
N ASN A 660 -2.58 19.85 -10.13
CA ASN A 660 -1.91 21.13 -10.38
C ASN A 660 -1.02 21.06 -11.64
N GLU A 661 -0.58 22.19 -12.16
CA GLU A 661 0.37 22.26 -13.27
C GLU A 661 1.73 21.62 -12.90
N SER A 662 2.15 21.71 -11.65
CA SER A 662 3.38 21.07 -11.16
C SER A 662 3.30 19.53 -11.24
N ASP A 663 2.13 18.95 -11.03
CA ASP A 663 1.92 17.50 -11.15
C ASP A 663 2.06 17.05 -12.61
N ILE A 664 1.58 17.85 -13.57
CA ILE A 664 1.75 17.60 -14.99
C ILE A 664 3.22 17.70 -15.41
N MET A 665 3.94 18.72 -14.92
CA MET A 665 5.38 18.85 -15.17
C MET A 665 6.18 17.65 -14.59
N LEU A 666 5.81 17.20 -13.40
CA LEU A 666 6.42 16.01 -12.81
C LEU A 666 6.12 14.76 -13.64
N ALA A 667 4.88 14.62 -14.11
CA ALA A 667 4.47 13.51 -14.96
C ALA A 667 5.23 13.51 -16.30
N SER A 668 5.38 14.67 -16.96
CA SER A 668 6.18 14.82 -18.16
C SER A 668 7.64 14.44 -17.94
N ALA A 669 8.24 14.86 -16.82
CA ALA A 669 9.63 14.56 -16.49
C ALA A 669 9.87 13.08 -16.15
N SER A 670 8.89 12.40 -15.55
CA SER A 670 8.98 10.99 -15.12
C SER A 670 8.30 10.01 -16.07
N ASN A 671 7.76 10.47 -17.19
CA ASN A 671 6.96 9.69 -18.13
C ASN A 671 5.83 8.93 -17.41
N ALA A 672 5.10 9.64 -16.55
CA ALA A 672 4.08 9.07 -15.69
C ALA A 672 2.66 9.41 -16.18
N ILE A 673 1.71 8.52 -15.86
CA ILE A 673 0.28 8.76 -16.04
C ILE A 673 -0.23 9.51 -14.81
N VAL A 674 -1.05 10.55 -15.00
CA VAL A 674 -1.70 11.28 -13.91
C VAL A 674 -3.09 10.71 -13.68
N MET A 675 -3.31 10.15 -12.51
CA MET A 675 -4.58 9.57 -12.08
C MET A 675 -5.27 10.47 -11.06
N GLY A 676 -6.43 11.01 -11.42
CA GLY A 676 -7.29 11.79 -10.53
C GLY A 676 -8.45 10.96 -10.01
N PHE A 677 -8.54 10.75 -8.71
CA PHE A 677 -9.66 10.05 -8.08
C PHE A 677 -10.60 11.03 -7.40
N ASN A 678 -11.84 11.05 -7.85
CA ASN A 678 -12.89 11.99 -7.41
C ASN A 678 -12.51 13.49 -7.51
N VAL A 679 -11.39 13.81 -8.15
CA VAL A 679 -10.93 15.18 -8.45
C VAL A 679 -10.98 15.45 -9.93
N ARG A 680 -11.18 16.75 -10.29
CA ARG A 680 -11.21 17.17 -11.68
C ARG A 680 -10.15 18.23 -11.97
N PRO A 681 -9.41 18.08 -13.07
CA PRO A 681 -8.43 19.08 -13.47
C PRO A 681 -9.11 20.38 -13.92
N ASP A 682 -8.50 21.51 -13.62
CA ASP A 682 -8.90 22.81 -14.14
C ASP A 682 -8.62 22.90 -15.64
N ALA A 683 -9.23 23.90 -16.31
CA ALA A 683 -9.02 24.12 -17.74
C ALA A 683 -7.56 24.43 -18.10
N ASN A 684 -6.78 25.03 -17.19
CA ASN A 684 -5.36 25.30 -17.40
C ASN A 684 -4.54 24.01 -17.32
N VAL A 685 -4.78 23.18 -16.28
CA VAL A 685 -4.13 21.89 -16.09
C VAL A 685 -4.39 20.95 -17.28
N ARG A 686 -5.62 20.93 -17.80
CA ARG A 686 -5.97 20.12 -18.98
C ARG A 686 -5.17 20.56 -20.21
N ARG A 687 -5.08 21.88 -20.44
CA ARG A 687 -4.26 22.42 -21.54
C ARG A 687 -2.78 22.13 -21.36
N ALA A 688 -2.26 22.22 -20.15
CA ALA A 688 -0.88 21.84 -19.85
C ALA A 688 -0.64 20.35 -20.12
N ALA A 689 -1.55 19.46 -19.73
CA ALA A 689 -1.45 18.03 -20.02
C ALA A 689 -1.46 17.73 -21.53
N GLU A 690 -2.33 18.43 -22.30
CA GLU A 690 -2.36 18.33 -23.77
C GLU A 690 -1.06 18.84 -24.42
N GLN A 691 -0.48 19.94 -23.92
CA GLN A 691 0.79 20.49 -24.42
C GLN A 691 1.98 19.58 -24.13
N GLU A 692 2.07 19.05 -22.93
CA GLU A 692 3.13 18.14 -22.47
C GLU A 692 2.87 16.68 -22.90
N LYS A 693 1.73 16.38 -23.52
CA LYS A 693 1.29 15.03 -23.92
C LYS A 693 1.25 14.02 -22.78
N VAL A 694 0.87 14.48 -21.60
CA VAL A 694 0.70 13.65 -20.42
C VAL A 694 -0.69 13.02 -20.44
N ASP A 695 -0.77 11.71 -20.23
CA ASP A 695 -2.05 11.00 -20.08
C ASP A 695 -2.66 11.34 -18.72
N LEU A 696 -3.82 11.99 -18.77
CA LEU A 696 -4.55 12.47 -17.60
C LEU A 696 -5.91 11.79 -17.52
N ARG A 697 -6.08 10.89 -16.56
CA ARG A 697 -7.31 10.11 -16.38
C ARG A 697 -7.99 10.47 -15.08
N THR A 698 -9.31 10.46 -15.05
CA THR A 698 -10.10 10.79 -13.86
C THR A 698 -11.17 9.75 -13.62
N TYR A 699 -11.20 9.21 -12.40
CA TYR A 699 -12.10 8.16 -11.96
C TYR A 699 -12.97 8.61 -10.80
N ARG A 700 -14.09 7.96 -10.62
CA ARG A 700 -15.00 8.12 -9.48
C ARG A 700 -15.20 6.84 -8.69
N VAL A 701 -14.95 5.70 -9.32
CA VAL A 701 -15.07 4.37 -8.73
C VAL A 701 -13.69 3.73 -8.75
N ILE A 702 -13.26 3.15 -7.64
CA ILE A 702 -11.91 2.60 -7.50
C ILE A 702 -11.66 1.40 -8.45
N TYR A 703 -12.68 0.61 -8.72
CA TYR A 703 -12.60 -0.51 -9.67
C TYR A 703 -12.24 -0.07 -11.09
N ASP A 704 -12.81 1.05 -11.55
CA ASP A 704 -12.52 1.58 -12.89
C ASP A 704 -11.05 1.98 -13.00
N ALA A 705 -10.48 2.54 -11.92
CA ALA A 705 -9.08 2.92 -11.87
C ALA A 705 -8.14 1.70 -11.90
N ILE A 706 -8.46 0.66 -11.13
CA ILE A 706 -7.67 -0.57 -11.05
C ILE A 706 -7.72 -1.31 -12.40
N ASN A 707 -8.91 -1.53 -12.95
CA ASN A 707 -9.11 -2.23 -14.22
C ASN A 707 -8.41 -1.52 -15.40
N ASP A 708 -8.37 -0.19 -15.38
CA ASP A 708 -7.72 0.59 -16.44
C ASP A 708 -6.19 0.50 -16.35
N VAL A 709 -5.63 0.47 -15.13
CA VAL A 709 -4.20 0.21 -14.91
C VAL A 709 -3.83 -1.22 -15.30
N GLU A 710 -4.61 -2.22 -14.93
CA GLU A 710 -4.40 -3.60 -15.38
C GLU A 710 -4.45 -3.73 -16.90
N SER A 711 -5.38 -3.03 -17.54
CA SER A 711 -5.48 -3.01 -18.99
C SER A 711 -4.28 -2.34 -19.64
N ALA A 712 -3.76 -1.26 -19.03
CA ALA A 712 -2.53 -0.61 -19.48
C ALA A 712 -1.32 -1.53 -19.33
N MET A 713 -1.21 -2.26 -18.22
CA MET A 713 -0.15 -3.26 -17.99
C MET A 713 -0.22 -4.39 -19.03
N ARG A 714 -1.41 -4.92 -19.34
CA ARG A 714 -1.60 -5.94 -20.40
C ARG A 714 -1.11 -5.43 -21.74
N GLY A 715 -1.39 -4.15 -22.08
CA GLY A 715 -0.90 -3.53 -23.31
C GLY A 715 0.62 -3.36 -23.37
N MET A 716 1.32 -3.37 -22.23
CA MET A 716 2.79 -3.32 -22.14
C MET A 716 3.45 -4.69 -22.24
N LEU A 717 2.72 -5.80 -21.99
CA LEU A 717 3.25 -7.16 -22.10
C LEU A 717 3.55 -7.52 -23.57
N ALA A 718 4.52 -8.41 -23.78
CA ALA A 718 4.78 -8.95 -25.09
C ALA A 718 3.60 -9.86 -25.52
N PRO A 719 3.17 -9.81 -26.81
CA PRO A 719 2.11 -10.70 -27.27
C PRO A 719 2.52 -12.16 -27.12
N GLN A 720 1.66 -12.96 -26.50
CA GLN A 720 1.87 -14.40 -26.42
C GLN A 720 1.23 -15.07 -27.61
N PHE A 721 2.00 -15.93 -28.29
CA PHE A 721 1.51 -16.71 -29.41
C PHE A 721 1.19 -18.13 -28.94
N LYS A 722 -0.02 -18.59 -29.26
CA LYS A 722 -0.44 -19.96 -28.99
C LYS A 722 -0.60 -20.69 -30.31
N GLU A 723 -0.06 -21.88 -30.36
CA GLU A 723 -0.28 -22.76 -31.50
C GLU A 723 -1.72 -23.30 -31.50
N VAL A 724 -2.42 -23.04 -32.57
CA VAL A 724 -3.77 -23.58 -32.80
C VAL A 724 -3.74 -24.46 -34.01
N VAL A 725 -4.06 -25.76 -33.82
CA VAL A 725 -4.16 -26.73 -34.92
C VAL A 725 -5.40 -26.41 -35.74
N VAL A 726 -5.20 -26.09 -37.01
CA VAL A 726 -6.27 -25.68 -37.94
C VAL A 726 -6.80 -26.87 -38.74
N GLY A 727 -5.95 -27.87 -39.02
CA GLY A 727 -6.38 -29.07 -39.74
C GLY A 727 -5.31 -30.14 -39.83
N ARG A 728 -5.75 -31.33 -40.20
CA ARG A 728 -4.89 -32.49 -40.40
C ARG A 728 -5.18 -33.13 -41.76
N ALA A 729 -4.12 -33.56 -42.47
CA ALA A 729 -4.23 -34.31 -43.72
C ALA A 729 -3.33 -35.52 -43.67
N GLU A 730 -3.88 -36.66 -44.12
CA GLU A 730 -3.18 -37.92 -44.27
C GLU A 730 -2.61 -38.03 -45.69
N VAL A 731 -1.33 -38.33 -45.82
CA VAL A 731 -0.63 -38.53 -47.07
C VAL A 731 -0.99 -39.91 -47.64
N ARG A 732 -1.72 -39.96 -48.75
CA ARG A 732 -2.17 -41.18 -49.41
C ARG A 732 -1.30 -41.58 -50.59
N GLN A 733 -0.65 -40.62 -51.24
CA GLN A 733 0.22 -40.85 -52.41
C GLN A 733 1.32 -39.80 -52.46
N VAL A 734 2.53 -40.27 -52.80
CA VAL A 734 3.68 -39.35 -52.96
C VAL A 734 4.01 -39.19 -54.44
N ILE A 735 3.93 -37.96 -54.96
CA ILE A 735 4.19 -37.62 -56.34
C ILE A 735 5.52 -36.89 -56.46
N SER A 736 6.55 -37.54 -57.03
CA SER A 736 7.85 -36.95 -57.25
C SER A 736 7.87 -36.17 -58.57
N THR A 737 8.11 -34.87 -58.48
CA THR A 737 8.33 -34.03 -59.66
C THR A 737 9.79 -33.55 -59.68
N PRO A 738 10.35 -33.12 -60.85
CA PRO A 738 11.73 -32.63 -60.93
C PRO A 738 12.02 -31.43 -60.03
N LYS A 739 11.00 -30.70 -59.62
CA LYS A 739 11.15 -29.46 -58.80
C LYS A 739 10.83 -29.70 -57.31
N ALA A 740 9.81 -30.46 -57.00
CA ALA A 740 9.37 -30.68 -55.62
C ALA A 740 8.69 -32.04 -55.45
N ILE A 741 8.62 -32.56 -54.24
CA ILE A 741 7.80 -33.72 -53.91
C ILE A 741 6.45 -33.19 -53.42
N VAL A 742 5.38 -33.67 -54.04
CA VAL A 742 4.02 -33.30 -53.70
C VAL A 742 3.35 -34.48 -52.97
N ALA A 743 2.92 -34.24 -51.75
CA ALA A 743 2.11 -35.14 -50.96
C ALA A 743 0.64 -35.06 -51.42
N GLY A 744 0.18 -36.13 -52.09
CA GLY A 744 -1.25 -36.30 -52.38
C GLY A 744 -1.96 -36.71 -51.12
N SER A 745 -2.55 -35.75 -50.43
CA SER A 745 -3.09 -35.88 -49.12
C SER A 745 -4.60 -35.75 -49.09
N TYR A 746 -5.24 -36.36 -48.10
CA TYR A 746 -6.67 -36.26 -47.83
C TYR A 746 -6.87 -35.53 -46.50
N VAL A 747 -7.62 -34.43 -46.48
CA VAL A 747 -7.88 -33.65 -45.26
C VAL A 747 -8.89 -34.39 -44.37
N THR A 748 -8.40 -34.88 -43.25
CA THR A 748 -9.19 -35.66 -42.29
C THR A 748 -9.97 -34.75 -41.32
N GLU A 749 -9.34 -33.67 -40.87
CA GLU A 749 -9.93 -32.73 -39.91
C GLU A 749 -9.62 -31.27 -40.29
N GLY A 750 -10.55 -30.37 -39.97
CA GLY A 750 -10.40 -28.93 -40.12
C GLY A 750 -10.16 -28.46 -41.55
N ARG A 751 -9.17 -27.59 -41.73
CA ARG A 751 -8.78 -27.03 -43.06
C ARG A 751 -7.26 -26.85 -43.13
N ILE A 752 -6.71 -26.95 -44.33
CA ILE A 752 -5.31 -26.60 -44.57
C ILE A 752 -5.26 -25.34 -45.43
N THR A 753 -4.47 -24.38 -45.04
CA THR A 753 -4.26 -23.12 -45.75
C THR A 753 -2.82 -23.00 -46.28
N ASN A 754 -2.63 -22.26 -47.35
CA ASN A 754 -1.32 -22.07 -47.94
C ASN A 754 -0.34 -21.30 -47.02
N ASP A 755 -0.90 -20.51 -46.10
CA ASP A 755 -0.14 -19.67 -45.18
C ASP A 755 0.11 -20.33 -43.81
N SER A 756 -0.38 -21.60 -43.65
CA SER A 756 -0.19 -22.36 -42.38
C SER A 756 1.25 -22.84 -42.24
N GLU A 757 1.74 -22.85 -41.00
CA GLU A 757 2.86 -23.66 -40.64
C GLU A 757 2.40 -25.10 -40.47
N VAL A 758 3.26 -26.08 -40.84
CA VAL A 758 2.88 -27.48 -40.85
C VAL A 758 3.94 -28.33 -40.19
N ARG A 759 3.50 -29.35 -39.49
CA ARG A 759 4.35 -30.45 -38.99
C ARG A 759 4.01 -31.78 -39.68
N LEU A 760 5.06 -32.49 -40.05
CA LEU A 760 4.91 -33.81 -40.59
C LEU A 760 5.06 -34.84 -39.46
N ILE A 761 4.06 -35.64 -39.22
CA ILE A 761 4.00 -36.63 -38.18
C ILE A 761 4.06 -38.03 -38.83
N ARG A 762 5.06 -38.83 -38.44
CA ARG A 762 5.24 -40.20 -38.84
C ARG A 762 5.24 -41.10 -37.62
N ASP A 763 4.36 -42.09 -37.58
CA ASP A 763 4.22 -43.05 -36.46
C ASP A 763 4.05 -42.30 -35.08
N GLY A 764 3.36 -41.15 -35.09
CA GLY A 764 3.15 -40.35 -33.89
C GLY A 764 4.32 -39.45 -33.47
N ILE A 765 5.39 -39.42 -34.28
CA ILE A 765 6.58 -38.57 -34.01
C ILE A 765 6.65 -37.45 -35.05
N VAL A 766 6.90 -36.24 -34.61
CA VAL A 766 7.14 -35.09 -35.49
C VAL A 766 8.51 -35.26 -36.17
N VAL A 767 8.51 -35.41 -37.49
CA VAL A 767 9.72 -35.63 -38.29
C VAL A 767 10.22 -34.31 -38.89
N PHE A 768 9.33 -33.41 -39.21
CA PHE A 768 9.64 -32.11 -39.82
C PHE A 768 8.64 -31.04 -39.40
N GLU A 769 9.13 -29.82 -39.23
CA GLU A 769 8.33 -28.61 -39.04
C GLU A 769 8.76 -27.55 -40.08
N GLY A 770 7.82 -26.92 -40.72
CA GLY A 770 8.10 -25.91 -41.76
C GLY A 770 6.82 -25.31 -42.33
N LYS A 771 6.93 -24.70 -43.52
CA LYS A 771 5.81 -24.05 -44.21
C LYS A 771 5.34 -24.83 -45.39
N VAL A 772 4.09 -24.56 -45.77
CA VAL A 772 3.53 -25.06 -47.05
C VAL A 772 4.17 -24.27 -48.19
N ASP A 773 4.89 -24.91 -49.09
CA ASP A 773 5.42 -24.33 -50.34
C ASP A 773 4.34 -24.11 -51.37
N SER A 774 3.47 -25.11 -51.58
CA SER A 774 2.30 -24.94 -52.43
C SER A 774 1.16 -25.88 -52.01
N LEU A 775 -0.07 -25.33 -52.11
CA LEU A 775 -1.29 -26.07 -51.85
C LEU A 775 -2.12 -26.13 -53.15
N ARG A 776 -2.36 -27.34 -53.67
CA ARG A 776 -3.07 -27.57 -54.94
C ARG A 776 -4.23 -28.49 -54.77
N ARG A 777 -5.28 -28.23 -55.56
CA ARG A 777 -6.38 -29.16 -55.75
C ARG A 777 -6.48 -29.51 -57.23
N PHE A 778 -6.21 -30.75 -57.57
CA PHE A 778 -6.00 -31.23 -58.95
C PHE A 778 -4.82 -30.50 -59.62
N LYS A 779 -5.09 -29.51 -60.48
CA LYS A 779 -4.06 -28.74 -61.20
C LYS A 779 -4.00 -27.26 -60.75
N ASP A 780 -4.98 -26.84 -60.01
CA ASP A 780 -5.14 -25.43 -59.61
C ASP A 780 -4.58 -25.17 -58.21
N GLU A 781 -3.88 -24.05 -58.05
CA GLU A 781 -3.45 -23.57 -56.72
C GLU A 781 -4.64 -23.00 -55.99
N VAL A 782 -4.81 -23.38 -54.71
CA VAL A 782 -5.91 -22.96 -53.87
C VAL A 782 -5.39 -22.38 -52.56
N LYS A 783 -6.12 -21.43 -51.99
CA LYS A 783 -5.74 -20.81 -50.73
C LYS A 783 -6.06 -21.66 -49.51
N GLU A 784 -7.15 -22.43 -49.55
CA GLU A 784 -7.57 -23.34 -48.49
C GLU A 784 -8.20 -24.62 -49.03
N VAL A 785 -8.05 -25.75 -48.32
CA VAL A 785 -8.75 -26.97 -48.57
C VAL A 785 -9.38 -27.45 -47.27
N LYS A 786 -10.69 -27.76 -47.32
CA LYS A 786 -11.49 -28.21 -46.18
C LYS A 786 -11.53 -29.72 -46.01
N THR A 787 -12.03 -30.17 -44.86
CA THR A 787 -12.23 -31.57 -44.53
C THR A 787 -12.95 -32.34 -45.63
N SER A 788 -12.55 -33.58 -45.86
CA SER A 788 -13.10 -34.51 -46.85
C SER A 788 -12.75 -34.18 -48.31
N PHE A 789 -11.75 -33.35 -48.53
CA PHE A 789 -11.25 -33.11 -49.88
C PHE A 789 -9.79 -33.55 -50.03
N GLU A 790 -9.46 -33.99 -51.25
CA GLU A 790 -8.09 -34.33 -51.61
C GLU A 790 -7.33 -33.06 -52.06
N CYS A 791 -6.05 -33.02 -51.72
CA CYS A 791 -5.12 -31.93 -52.06
C CYS A 791 -3.70 -32.45 -52.28
N GLY A 792 -2.92 -31.67 -53.02
CA GLY A 792 -1.49 -31.89 -53.15
C GLY A 792 -0.76 -30.81 -52.33
N ILE A 793 0.02 -31.21 -51.37
CA ILE A 793 0.79 -30.32 -50.47
C ILE A 793 2.28 -30.54 -50.78
N SER A 794 3.02 -29.45 -51.05
CA SER A 794 4.48 -29.45 -51.02
C SER A 794 4.98 -28.70 -49.82
N LEU A 795 6.02 -29.22 -49.17
CA LEU A 795 6.65 -28.65 -47.99
C LEU A 795 7.94 -27.94 -48.37
N GLU A 796 8.13 -26.76 -47.82
CA GLU A 796 9.34 -25.99 -48.10
C GLU A 796 10.57 -26.67 -47.51
N GLY A 797 11.55 -27.01 -48.43
CA GLY A 797 12.86 -27.56 -47.98
C GLY A 797 12.86 -29.04 -47.62
N TYR A 798 11.73 -29.73 -47.56
CA TYR A 798 11.64 -31.14 -47.15
C TYR A 798 11.24 -32.11 -48.27
N ARG A 799 11.91 -33.23 -48.41
CA ARG A 799 11.71 -34.19 -49.50
C ARG A 799 11.48 -35.65 -49.09
N ASP A 800 11.55 -36.04 -47.81
CA ASP A 800 11.37 -37.41 -47.35
C ASP A 800 9.93 -37.62 -46.84
N ILE A 801 8.94 -37.32 -47.69
CA ILE A 801 7.52 -37.56 -47.37
C ILE A 801 7.17 -39.03 -47.80
N LYS A 802 6.46 -39.76 -46.96
CA LYS A 802 6.01 -41.11 -47.16
C LYS A 802 4.50 -41.24 -47.08
N GLU A 803 4.01 -42.32 -47.73
CA GLU A 803 2.59 -42.70 -47.61
C GLU A 803 2.28 -43.11 -46.17
N GLY A 804 1.18 -42.61 -45.61
CA GLY A 804 0.79 -42.79 -44.21
C GLY A 804 1.27 -41.69 -43.26
N ASP A 805 2.10 -40.74 -43.72
CA ASP A 805 2.44 -39.55 -42.90
C ASP A 805 1.21 -38.68 -42.68
N VAL A 806 1.13 -38.01 -41.54
CA VAL A 806 0.07 -37.04 -41.24
C VAL A 806 0.69 -35.63 -41.25
N ILE A 807 0.12 -34.77 -42.07
CA ILE A 807 0.47 -33.32 -42.10
C ILE A 807 -0.54 -32.58 -41.21
N GLU A 808 -0.06 -32.02 -40.13
CA GLU A 808 -0.82 -31.20 -39.20
C GLU A 808 -0.52 -29.71 -39.47
N ALA A 809 -1.54 -28.95 -39.84
CA ALA A 809 -1.44 -27.52 -40.09
C ALA A 809 -1.81 -26.77 -38.82
N TYR A 810 -1.00 -25.81 -38.40
CA TYR A 810 -1.24 -24.94 -37.24
C TYR A 810 -0.98 -23.49 -37.62
N LEU A 811 -1.61 -22.62 -36.88
CA LEU A 811 -1.39 -21.17 -36.94
C LEU A 811 -0.97 -20.69 -35.56
N MET A 812 -0.05 -19.72 -35.55
CA MET A 812 0.28 -18.98 -34.32
C MET A 812 -0.77 -17.90 -34.12
N GLU A 813 -1.68 -18.09 -33.18
CA GLU A 813 -2.71 -17.12 -32.85
C GLU A 813 -2.21 -16.25 -31.67
N GLU A 814 -2.31 -14.95 -31.85
CA GLU A 814 -1.96 -13.99 -30.81
C GLU A 814 -3.02 -14.04 -29.71
N VAL A 815 -2.61 -14.47 -28.52
CA VAL A 815 -3.48 -14.52 -27.34
C VAL A 815 -3.11 -13.36 -26.42
N ALA A 816 -4.12 -12.64 -25.96
CA ALA A 816 -3.91 -11.58 -24.99
C ALA A 816 -3.25 -12.16 -23.71
N PRO A 817 -2.12 -11.59 -23.26
CA PRO A 817 -1.43 -12.06 -22.06
C PRO A 817 -2.36 -11.95 -20.83
N GLN A 818 -2.33 -12.98 -19.97
CA GLN A 818 -3.05 -12.99 -18.70
C GLN A 818 -2.16 -12.39 -17.62
N ILE A 819 -2.72 -11.51 -16.78
CA ILE A 819 -2.04 -10.89 -15.62
C ILE A 819 -2.21 -11.78 -14.41
#